data_b592062a59ce20106c90c28c082d1f2b
#
_entry.id   b592062a59ce20106c90c28c082d1f2b
#
_cell.length_a   1.000
_cell.length_b   1.000
_cell.length_c   1.000
_cell.angle_alpha   90.00
_cell.angle_beta   90.00
_cell.angle_gamma   90.00
#
_symmetry.space_group_name_H-M   'P 1'
#
loop_
_entity.id
_entity.type
_entity.pdbx_description
1 polymer ?
#
loop_
_entity_poly.entity_id
_entity_poly.type
_entity_poly.pdbx_seq_one_letter_code
_entity_poly.pdbx_strand_id
1 'polypeptide(L)'
;MPAISNLMRLTSLTITPHTPWNVDCQVAPFPPRWLAALRDAYHRRPEIKPDWSLPTRGLVELLTGLDPAIVNVSSNPASGRFIVALPPGADTTVLAAAVAAWATTEVTPEGCDTDWWALCQPCDLHFHTETINLLDYHVRPNGTAAGASQMFTLLPSFLAQHVVTAKLPLGGRARDWILGPPQRDGRRSAVLWPPERLESARAGDALVTAKITFHVETVPNHPLPHVHADLSTSRFPLMPVAYVPARGDGPPQATIWLHAPDGFLREHEPHTLLAAAAWRAFDRASRTRQWQWKPGLATTLAWLTHLPFPNPEKVFTDPAAAADEGKIRAYYLYSEGSKSLAGDIDDLDELAAIAAGEETGKARTLLHPANTGFVPKDHIEAHEQLAAALAPVGIGMLEPCERVGKRNQRKVKPAETPGQSYTLELWTQSALTREALLAALEQHHQLTPVPDPADPTVITFTGELNLRVILKDAGALGAGIDRPDGDRQPEATLLGAYANQVAQRIGQSPGPRAAILELEDGRYFSRIRKIDPKPALKKAFARTDRRLQCLRPAKLFTPPANPPKSARKKPPAPYPGTGFTVGSILRASAAINDALRQLGHLSTYETPDTLPDLEHIGIWLHRSGNTCIPIVIRLNPSGPATAYLASADGTPMPPLPYSDLPKALATGKGRIPGGKNQEGQVARFLTNALGVGHDTHDRVVFVRSSSFRTRGWDWLQDKHIYPDRLILPGIELDDATATPRVFSPQEWPGLRIVRVRERSGTDEVARGFAADHETTSVRISGLFQFSDRVFYSINPRSDQMQTPLGATKLDPDILSNFTRQAANPRPLEIYPVFLQPKDDPAAYATLASGLRRTYLHTEQATVFPAPLHLCELADEYL
;
A
#
# COMPACT_ATOMS: atom_id res chain seq x y z
N MET A 1 20.61 5.24 -26.28
CA MET A 1 19.80 5.11 -25.04
C MET A 1 18.62 6.07 -25.17
N PRO A 2 17.43 5.74 -24.68
CA PRO A 2 16.33 6.71 -24.67
C PRO A 2 16.72 7.94 -23.82
N ALA A 3 16.29 9.11 -24.23
CA ALA A 3 16.53 10.36 -23.50
C ALA A 3 15.95 10.25 -22.07
N ILE A 4 16.62 10.87 -21.11
CA ILE A 4 16.16 10.95 -19.72
C ILE A 4 15.76 12.40 -19.46
N SER A 5 14.55 12.60 -18.99
CA SER A 5 14.00 13.91 -18.68
C SER A 5 14.80 14.65 -17.61
N ASN A 6 15.01 15.95 -17.81
CA ASN A 6 15.56 16.86 -16.80
C ASN A 6 14.47 17.54 -15.97
N LEU A 7 13.22 17.49 -16.44
CA LEU A 7 12.07 18.05 -15.77
C LEU A 7 11.10 16.93 -15.37
N MET A 8 10.53 17.05 -14.19
CA MET A 8 9.50 16.16 -13.67
C MET A 8 8.24 16.93 -13.37
N ARG A 9 7.12 16.49 -13.91
CA ARG A 9 5.78 16.97 -13.58
C ARG A 9 5.14 16.01 -12.58
N LEU A 10 4.63 16.56 -11.47
CA LEU A 10 3.81 15.84 -10.52
C LEU A 10 2.35 15.78 -11.01
N THR A 11 1.63 14.69 -10.69
CA THR A 11 0.17 14.60 -10.89
C THR A 11 -0.57 15.36 -9.78
N SER A 12 -0.13 16.57 -9.52
CA SER A 12 -0.74 17.52 -8.59
C SER A 12 -1.09 18.79 -9.32
N LEU A 13 -2.21 19.35 -8.96
CA LEU A 13 -2.65 20.68 -9.37
C LEU A 13 -2.40 21.63 -8.19
N THR A 14 -2.21 22.89 -8.48
CA THR A 14 -2.05 23.95 -7.49
C THR A 14 -3.25 24.90 -7.51
N ILE A 15 -3.51 25.53 -6.39
CA ILE A 15 -4.56 26.55 -6.28
C ILE A 15 -3.97 27.90 -6.72
N THR A 16 -4.68 28.64 -7.55
CA THR A 16 -4.32 30.01 -7.89
C THR A 16 -4.50 30.89 -6.66
N PRO A 17 -3.46 31.61 -6.20
CA PRO A 17 -3.55 32.43 -5.01
C PRO A 17 -4.72 33.43 -5.07
N HIS A 18 -5.40 33.59 -3.95
CA HIS A 18 -6.48 34.57 -3.74
C HIS A 18 -7.69 34.45 -4.69
N THR A 19 -7.87 33.31 -5.35
CA THR A 19 -9.06 33.04 -6.18
C THR A 19 -10.06 32.25 -5.33
N PRO A 20 -11.17 32.82 -4.86
CA PRO A 20 -12.17 32.08 -4.10
C PRO A 20 -13.02 31.24 -5.06
N TRP A 21 -13.33 30.00 -4.65
CA TRP A 21 -14.38 29.21 -5.28
C TRP A 21 -15.56 29.13 -4.32
N ASN A 22 -16.45 30.12 -4.43
CA ASN A 22 -17.64 30.20 -3.61
C ASN A 22 -18.77 29.39 -4.23
N VAL A 23 -19.37 28.51 -3.44
CA VAL A 23 -20.50 27.68 -3.85
C VAL A 23 -21.62 27.82 -2.84
N ASP A 24 -22.82 28.11 -3.30
CA ASP A 24 -24.00 28.08 -2.45
C ASP A 24 -24.42 26.62 -2.22
N CYS A 25 -24.49 26.25 -0.97
CA CYS A 25 -24.84 24.92 -0.53
C CYS A 25 -26.07 24.95 0.39
N GLN A 26 -26.84 23.88 0.35
CA GLN A 26 -27.87 23.61 1.35
C GLN A 26 -27.23 22.76 2.45
N VAL A 27 -27.23 23.27 3.67
CA VAL A 27 -26.56 22.64 4.81
C VAL A 27 -27.57 22.31 5.90
N ALA A 28 -27.49 21.09 6.43
CA ALA A 28 -28.31 20.67 7.55
C ALA A 28 -27.46 20.04 8.67
N PRO A 29 -27.63 20.40 9.96
CA PRO A 29 -27.11 19.67 11.09
C PRO A 29 -27.88 18.36 11.28
N PHE A 30 -27.27 17.38 11.95
CA PHE A 30 -27.97 16.19 12.37
C PHE A 30 -28.93 16.54 13.52
N PRO A 31 -30.23 16.13 13.46
CA PRO A 31 -31.20 16.52 14.48
C PRO A 31 -30.79 16.03 15.88
N PRO A 32 -30.67 16.91 16.89
CA PRO A 32 -30.22 16.52 18.22
C PRO A 32 -31.09 15.45 18.89
N ARG A 33 -32.40 15.49 18.64
CA ARG A 33 -33.36 14.48 19.12
C ARG A 33 -33.04 13.08 18.58
N TRP A 34 -32.71 12.96 17.29
CA TRP A 34 -32.35 11.69 16.68
C TRP A 34 -31.02 11.19 17.25
N LEU A 35 -30.03 12.10 17.38
CA LEU A 35 -28.71 11.75 17.92
C LEU A 35 -28.78 11.19 19.34
N ALA A 36 -29.61 11.81 20.20
CA ALA A 36 -29.81 11.35 21.57
C ALA A 36 -30.42 9.95 21.62
N ALA A 37 -31.48 9.70 20.85
CA ALA A 37 -32.13 8.41 20.80
C ALA A 37 -31.24 7.30 20.19
N LEU A 38 -30.47 7.64 19.14
CA LEU A 38 -29.52 6.70 18.53
C LEU A 38 -28.40 6.30 19.50
N ARG A 39 -27.84 7.26 20.26
CA ARG A 39 -26.84 6.95 21.29
C ARG A 39 -27.38 6.06 22.38
N ASP A 40 -28.59 6.37 22.87
CA ASP A 40 -29.25 5.56 23.89
C ASP A 40 -29.50 4.11 23.41
N ALA A 41 -30.03 3.94 22.20
CA ALA A 41 -30.26 2.61 21.61
C ALA A 41 -28.93 1.85 21.40
N TYR A 42 -27.90 2.52 20.90
CA TYR A 42 -26.60 1.89 20.64
C TYR A 42 -25.92 1.40 21.92
N HIS A 43 -25.94 2.20 22.99
CA HIS A 43 -25.34 1.84 24.28
C HIS A 43 -26.12 0.80 25.07
N ARG A 44 -27.36 0.46 24.68
CA ARG A 44 -28.11 -0.69 25.26
C ARG A 44 -27.59 -2.04 24.79
N ARG A 45 -26.72 -2.07 23.76
CA ARG A 45 -26.10 -3.31 23.31
C ARG A 45 -25.03 -3.77 24.30
N PRO A 46 -25.08 -5.04 24.77
CA PRO A 46 -24.20 -5.53 25.84
C PRO A 46 -22.71 -5.58 25.42
N GLU A 47 -22.46 -5.69 24.12
CA GLU A 47 -21.11 -5.72 23.55
C GLU A 47 -20.46 -4.33 23.41
N ILE A 48 -21.24 -3.23 23.55
CA ILE A 48 -20.78 -1.88 23.32
C ILE A 48 -20.29 -1.24 24.61
N LYS A 49 -19.09 -0.69 24.58
CA LYS A 49 -18.53 0.06 25.72
C LYS A 49 -19.09 1.49 25.74
N PRO A 50 -19.25 2.08 26.96
CA PRO A 50 -19.82 3.43 27.10
C PRO A 50 -19.06 4.54 26.37
N ASP A 51 -17.77 4.35 26.10
CA ASP A 51 -16.88 5.29 25.40
C ASP A 51 -16.91 5.12 23.87
N TRP A 52 -17.63 4.13 23.34
CA TRP A 52 -17.72 3.92 21.91
C TRP A 52 -18.69 4.89 21.23
N SER A 53 -18.24 5.47 20.11
CA SER A 53 -19.07 6.34 19.27
C SER A 53 -20.00 5.53 18.36
N LEU A 54 -21.08 6.17 17.90
CA LEU A 54 -21.99 5.60 16.90
C LEU A 54 -21.24 5.16 15.64
N PRO A 55 -21.62 4.01 15.05
CA PRO A 55 -21.03 3.50 13.81
C PRO A 55 -21.58 4.23 12.56
N THR A 56 -21.32 5.53 12.44
CA THR A 56 -21.90 6.40 11.40
C THR A 56 -21.46 6.08 9.97
N ARG A 57 -20.50 5.20 9.78
CA ARG A 57 -19.95 4.88 8.45
C ARG A 57 -21.01 4.41 7.47
N GLY A 58 -21.87 3.45 7.87
CA GLY A 58 -22.94 2.94 7.01
C GLY A 58 -23.94 4.05 6.65
N LEU A 59 -24.23 4.92 7.62
CA LEU A 59 -25.10 6.09 7.40
C LEU A 59 -24.48 7.08 6.41
N VAL A 60 -23.21 7.40 6.52
CA VAL A 60 -22.50 8.31 5.59
C VAL A 60 -22.54 7.75 4.16
N GLU A 61 -22.20 6.48 4.00
CA GLU A 61 -22.20 5.79 2.69
C GLU A 61 -23.64 5.76 2.11
N LEU A 62 -24.65 5.50 2.93
CA LEU A 62 -26.07 5.47 2.55
C LEU A 62 -26.55 6.86 2.08
N LEU A 63 -26.50 7.86 2.97
CA LEU A 63 -27.06 9.19 2.68
C LEU A 63 -26.36 9.85 1.49
N THR A 64 -25.03 9.74 1.41
CA THR A 64 -24.29 10.29 0.27
C THR A 64 -24.68 9.59 -1.05
N GLY A 65 -25.02 8.32 -1.01
CA GLY A 65 -25.34 7.54 -2.22
C GLY A 65 -26.78 7.72 -2.71
N LEU A 66 -27.71 8.01 -1.82
CA LEU A 66 -29.13 8.05 -2.16
C LEU A 66 -29.54 9.26 -2.99
N ASP A 67 -28.96 10.41 -2.73
CA ASP A 67 -29.31 11.64 -3.44
C ASP A 67 -28.05 12.25 -4.10
N PRO A 68 -28.02 12.40 -5.43
CA PRO A 68 -26.89 12.98 -6.14
C PRO A 68 -26.65 14.46 -5.81
N ALA A 69 -27.61 15.17 -5.25
CA ALA A 69 -27.43 16.52 -4.74
C ALA A 69 -26.51 16.55 -3.50
N ILE A 70 -26.43 15.45 -2.74
CA ILE A 70 -25.56 15.36 -1.56
C ILE A 70 -24.10 15.25 -1.99
N VAL A 71 -23.33 16.27 -1.64
CA VAL A 71 -21.90 16.35 -1.91
C VAL A 71 -21.10 15.65 -0.82
N ASN A 72 -21.51 15.80 0.44
CA ASN A 72 -20.84 15.20 1.58
C ASN A 72 -21.79 15.00 2.77
N VAL A 73 -21.51 13.94 3.54
CA VAL A 73 -22.10 13.69 4.85
C VAL A 73 -20.97 13.52 5.85
N SER A 74 -21.00 14.28 6.95
CA SER A 74 -19.98 14.22 7.99
C SER A 74 -20.05 12.91 8.77
N SER A 75 -18.89 12.31 9.06
CA SER A 75 -18.81 11.17 9.99
C SER A 75 -19.07 11.56 11.45
N ASN A 76 -19.05 12.86 11.75
CA ASN A 76 -19.36 13.40 13.08
C ASN A 76 -20.77 13.96 13.11
N PRO A 77 -21.75 13.27 13.75
CA PRO A 77 -23.13 13.78 13.87
C PRO A 77 -23.27 15.10 14.66
N ALA A 78 -22.25 15.48 15.44
CA ALA A 78 -22.24 16.76 16.15
C ALA A 78 -21.81 17.94 15.27
N SER A 79 -21.45 17.68 14.00
CA SER A 79 -21.08 18.75 13.05
C SER A 79 -22.28 19.62 12.72
N GLY A 80 -22.12 20.94 12.79
CA GLY A 80 -23.13 21.89 12.32
C GLY A 80 -23.42 21.75 10.80
N ARG A 81 -22.45 21.20 10.04
CA ARG A 81 -22.56 20.86 8.62
C ARG A 81 -22.58 19.33 8.46
N PHE A 82 -23.61 18.67 9.00
CA PHE A 82 -23.68 17.20 8.90
C PHE A 82 -23.98 16.75 7.48
N ILE A 83 -24.95 17.37 6.81
CA ILE A 83 -25.26 17.14 5.38
C ILE A 83 -24.95 18.41 4.63
N VAL A 84 -24.22 18.29 3.52
CA VAL A 84 -23.94 19.36 2.56
C VAL A 84 -24.45 18.89 1.20
N ALA A 85 -25.39 19.64 0.62
CA ALA A 85 -26.00 19.34 -0.66
C ALA A 85 -25.97 20.56 -1.61
N LEU A 86 -26.05 20.32 -2.90
CA LEU A 86 -26.24 21.38 -3.91
C LEU A 86 -27.72 21.84 -3.92
N PRO A 87 -27.99 23.09 -4.29
CA PRO A 87 -29.36 23.56 -4.51
C PRO A 87 -30.08 22.74 -5.61
N PRO A 88 -31.37 22.45 -5.47
CA PRO A 88 -32.31 22.97 -4.46
C PRO A 88 -32.24 22.30 -3.09
N GLY A 89 -31.32 21.40 -2.82
CA GLY A 89 -31.20 20.61 -1.62
C GLY A 89 -31.62 19.14 -1.83
N ALA A 90 -31.47 18.34 -0.80
CA ALA A 90 -31.81 16.92 -0.81
C ALA A 90 -33.23 16.70 -0.29
N ASP A 91 -33.88 15.60 -0.72
CA ASP A 91 -35.20 15.22 -0.26
C ASP A 91 -35.23 14.77 1.20
N THR A 92 -35.74 15.61 2.07
CA THR A 92 -35.79 15.34 3.52
C THR A 92 -36.62 14.09 3.87
N THR A 93 -37.62 13.72 3.03
CA THR A 93 -38.44 12.50 3.24
C THR A 93 -37.58 11.26 3.05
N VAL A 94 -36.80 11.23 1.98
CA VAL A 94 -35.87 10.15 1.69
C VAL A 94 -34.79 10.05 2.75
N LEU A 95 -34.21 11.18 3.17
CA LEU A 95 -33.15 11.21 4.18
C LEU A 95 -33.64 10.73 5.55
N ALA A 96 -34.84 11.17 5.99
CA ALA A 96 -35.42 10.74 7.25
C ALA A 96 -35.69 9.22 7.23
N ALA A 97 -36.28 8.72 6.14
CA ALA A 97 -36.52 7.30 5.92
C ALA A 97 -35.22 6.48 5.93
N ALA A 98 -34.14 7.01 5.31
CA ALA A 98 -32.84 6.35 5.30
C ALA A 98 -32.23 6.26 6.71
N VAL A 99 -32.33 7.32 7.52
CA VAL A 99 -31.85 7.30 8.90
C VAL A 99 -32.65 6.31 9.73
N ALA A 100 -33.99 6.26 9.59
CA ALA A 100 -34.84 5.31 10.29
C ALA A 100 -34.51 3.85 9.92
N ALA A 101 -34.33 3.56 8.63
CA ALA A 101 -33.93 2.24 8.14
C ALA A 101 -32.56 1.81 8.65
N TRP A 102 -31.54 2.70 8.59
CA TRP A 102 -30.21 2.45 9.12
C TRP A 102 -30.25 2.23 10.65
N ALA A 103 -30.99 3.04 11.39
CA ALA A 103 -31.16 2.88 12.84
C ALA A 103 -31.75 1.53 13.21
N THR A 104 -32.78 1.09 12.47
CA THR A 104 -33.44 -0.21 12.65
C THR A 104 -32.47 -1.37 12.37
N THR A 105 -31.65 -1.27 11.30
CA THR A 105 -30.81 -2.40 10.82
C THR A 105 -29.45 -2.47 11.48
N GLU A 106 -28.83 -1.33 11.83
CA GLU A 106 -27.44 -1.29 12.28
C GLU A 106 -27.23 -0.80 13.73
N VAL A 107 -28.17 -0.01 14.28
CA VAL A 107 -27.99 0.59 15.61
C VAL A 107 -28.79 -0.14 16.68
N THR A 108 -30.02 -0.51 16.37
CA THR A 108 -30.99 -1.07 17.33
C THR A 108 -30.61 -2.49 17.79
N PRO A 109 -30.53 -2.78 19.10
CA PRO A 109 -30.37 -4.15 19.59
C PRO A 109 -31.65 -4.99 19.34
N GLU A 110 -31.49 -6.31 19.29
CA GLU A 110 -32.62 -7.22 19.23
C GLU A 110 -33.55 -7.01 20.44
N GLY A 111 -34.87 -6.93 20.17
CA GLY A 111 -35.91 -6.72 21.23
C GLY A 111 -36.06 -5.27 21.69
N CYS A 112 -35.53 -4.31 20.98
CA CYS A 112 -35.78 -2.89 21.25
C CYS A 112 -36.99 -2.37 20.45
N ASP A 113 -37.97 -1.81 21.11
CA ASP A 113 -39.28 -1.36 20.53
C ASP A 113 -39.24 0.11 20.06
N THR A 114 -38.09 0.67 19.76
CA THR A 114 -37.99 2.06 19.29
C THR A 114 -38.56 2.18 17.90
N ASP A 115 -39.68 2.93 17.76
CA ASP A 115 -40.23 3.27 16.45
C ASP A 115 -39.44 4.41 15.80
N TRP A 116 -38.44 4.04 15.00
CA TRP A 116 -37.59 5.00 14.30
C TRP A 116 -38.29 5.78 13.22
N TRP A 117 -39.38 5.21 12.63
CA TRP A 117 -40.16 5.87 11.61
C TRP A 117 -41.00 7.00 12.18
N ALA A 118 -41.52 6.80 13.39
CA ALA A 118 -42.22 7.85 14.14
C ALA A 118 -41.24 8.92 14.70
N LEU A 119 -39.99 8.53 14.99
CA LEU A 119 -38.99 9.42 15.56
C LEU A 119 -38.31 10.30 14.51
N CYS A 120 -37.87 9.70 13.38
CA CYS A 120 -37.13 10.40 12.32
C CYS A 120 -38.14 11.03 11.33
N GLN A 121 -38.59 12.25 11.62
CA GLN A 121 -39.53 12.96 10.75
C GLN A 121 -38.80 13.92 9.78
N PRO A 122 -39.26 14.04 8.53
CA PRO A 122 -38.69 14.98 7.54
C PRO A 122 -38.59 16.43 8.03
N CYS A 123 -39.57 16.84 8.84
CA CYS A 123 -39.65 18.20 9.41
C CYS A 123 -38.54 18.50 10.43
N ASP A 124 -37.80 17.48 10.94
CA ASP A 124 -36.70 17.70 11.85
C ASP A 124 -35.40 18.09 11.11
N LEU A 125 -35.34 17.83 9.80
CA LEU A 125 -34.21 18.19 8.93
C LEU A 125 -34.38 19.61 8.37
N HIS A 126 -33.63 20.55 8.95
CA HIS A 126 -33.71 21.94 8.56
C HIS A 126 -32.51 22.31 7.71
N PHE A 127 -32.71 22.45 6.40
CA PHE A 127 -31.70 22.98 5.49
C PHE A 127 -31.70 24.51 5.51
N HIS A 128 -30.51 25.09 5.50
CA HIS A 128 -30.31 26.51 5.27
C HIS A 128 -29.25 26.72 4.19
N THR A 129 -29.33 27.83 3.49
CA THR A 129 -28.35 28.20 2.47
C THR A 129 -27.09 28.77 3.15
N GLU A 130 -25.94 28.24 2.76
CA GLU A 130 -24.65 28.72 3.19
C GLU A 130 -23.71 28.81 1.98
N THR A 131 -23.06 29.98 1.78
CA THR A 131 -22.01 30.13 0.77
C THR A 131 -20.69 29.65 1.36
N ILE A 132 -20.11 28.59 0.75
CA ILE A 132 -18.87 27.95 1.22
C ILE A 132 -17.75 28.25 0.23
N ASN A 133 -16.65 28.87 0.70
CA ASN A 133 -15.44 28.96 -0.09
C ASN A 133 -14.67 27.63 -0.01
N LEU A 134 -14.59 26.90 -1.14
CA LEU A 134 -13.92 25.61 -1.23
C LEU A 134 -12.39 25.72 -1.23
N LEU A 135 -11.87 26.89 -1.59
CA LEU A 135 -10.43 27.18 -1.64
C LEU A 135 -9.97 28.06 -0.48
N ASP A 136 -10.63 27.92 0.68
CA ASP A 136 -10.30 28.68 1.88
C ASP A 136 -9.06 28.11 2.57
N TYR A 137 -7.97 28.87 2.55
CA TYR A 137 -6.72 28.52 3.21
C TYR A 137 -5.97 29.76 3.70
N HIS A 138 -5.09 29.57 4.64
CA HIS A 138 -4.12 30.57 5.07
C HIS A 138 -2.72 29.97 5.15
N VAL A 139 -1.71 30.80 5.24
CA VAL A 139 -0.33 30.36 5.41
C VAL A 139 0.04 30.40 6.89
N ARG A 140 0.51 29.28 7.43
CA ARG A 140 0.99 29.17 8.80
C ARG A 140 2.32 29.92 8.97
N PRO A 141 2.72 30.25 10.21
CA PRO A 141 4.02 30.87 10.48
C PRO A 141 5.22 30.07 9.98
N ASN A 142 5.09 28.74 9.79
CA ASN A 142 6.12 27.91 9.21
C ASN A 142 6.14 27.92 7.66
N GLY A 143 5.35 28.77 7.01
CA GLY A 143 5.24 28.83 5.54
C GLY A 143 4.41 27.71 4.92
N THR A 144 3.81 26.82 5.69
CA THR A 144 2.97 25.73 5.19
C THR A 144 1.52 26.19 5.06
N ALA A 145 0.88 25.82 3.97
CA ALA A 145 -0.55 26.05 3.79
C ALA A 145 -1.38 25.34 4.86
N ALA A 146 -2.42 26.02 5.33
CA ALA A 146 -3.44 25.46 6.21
C ALA A 146 -4.79 25.66 5.56
N GLY A 147 -5.33 24.63 4.95
CA GLY A 147 -6.68 24.61 4.43
C GLY A 147 -7.71 24.56 5.55
N ALA A 148 -8.84 25.23 5.37
CA ALA A 148 -10.00 25.01 6.21
C ALA A 148 -10.54 23.57 6.04
N SER A 149 -11.27 23.05 7.01
CA SER A 149 -11.74 21.64 7.02
C SER A 149 -12.51 21.26 5.75
N GLN A 150 -13.32 22.20 5.21
CA GLN A 150 -14.08 22.00 3.97
C GLN A 150 -13.19 21.75 2.76
N MET A 151 -11.98 22.27 2.72
CA MET A 151 -11.04 22.00 1.64
C MET A 151 -10.65 20.51 1.58
N PHE A 152 -10.52 19.84 2.70
CA PHE A 152 -10.16 18.42 2.75
C PHE A 152 -11.38 17.50 2.63
N THR A 153 -12.56 17.93 3.04
CA THR A 153 -13.77 17.10 3.09
C THR A 153 -14.72 17.33 1.91
N LEU A 154 -14.92 18.59 1.48
CA LEU A 154 -15.86 18.93 0.43
C LEU A 154 -15.20 19.05 -0.94
N LEU A 155 -14.09 19.77 -1.06
CA LEU A 155 -13.44 20.05 -2.35
C LEU A 155 -13.22 18.80 -3.20
N PRO A 156 -12.76 17.64 -2.66
CA PRO A 156 -12.62 16.43 -3.48
C PRO A 156 -13.91 15.97 -4.16
N SER A 157 -15.05 16.07 -3.47
CA SER A 157 -16.37 15.70 -4.02
C SER A 157 -16.85 16.72 -5.06
N PHE A 158 -16.63 18.01 -4.81
CA PHE A 158 -16.94 19.06 -5.79
C PHE A 158 -16.11 18.93 -7.06
N LEU A 159 -14.83 18.56 -6.95
CA LEU A 159 -13.98 18.28 -8.11
C LEU A 159 -14.48 17.08 -8.91
N ALA A 160 -14.90 16.02 -8.24
CA ALA A 160 -15.52 14.87 -8.89
C ALA A 160 -16.81 15.26 -9.62
N GLN A 161 -17.67 16.06 -8.98
CA GLN A 161 -18.90 16.59 -9.58
C GLN A 161 -18.59 17.49 -10.80
N HIS A 162 -17.55 18.32 -10.69
CA HIS A 162 -17.13 19.17 -11.81
C HIS A 162 -16.68 18.34 -13.02
N VAL A 163 -15.91 17.27 -12.82
CA VAL A 163 -15.51 16.33 -13.88
C VAL A 163 -16.74 15.70 -14.55
N VAL A 164 -17.75 15.30 -13.77
CA VAL A 164 -19.00 14.72 -14.28
C VAL A 164 -19.75 15.75 -15.13
N THR A 165 -19.91 16.99 -14.63
CA THR A 165 -20.67 18.05 -15.31
C THR A 165 -19.94 18.53 -16.57
N ALA A 166 -18.62 18.67 -16.53
CA ALA A 166 -17.81 19.12 -17.66
C ALA A 166 -17.61 18.02 -18.71
N LYS A 167 -18.04 16.78 -18.46
CA LYS A 167 -17.82 15.63 -19.35
C LYS A 167 -16.37 15.53 -19.80
N LEU A 168 -15.46 15.52 -18.82
CA LEU A 168 -14.01 15.60 -19.04
C LEU A 168 -13.59 14.68 -20.21
N PRO A 169 -12.93 15.21 -21.25
CA PRO A 169 -12.43 14.40 -22.35
C PRO A 169 -11.28 13.51 -21.85
N LEU A 170 -11.25 12.27 -22.31
CA LEU A 170 -10.20 11.33 -21.98
C LEU A 170 -9.89 10.47 -23.22
N GLY A 171 -8.62 10.36 -23.61
CA GLY A 171 -8.21 9.71 -24.84
C GLY A 171 -8.67 10.47 -26.09
N GLY A 172 -8.67 11.80 -26.07
CA GLY A 172 -9.09 12.67 -27.18
C GLY A 172 -10.60 12.64 -27.49
N ARG A 173 -11.44 12.10 -26.59
CA ARG A 173 -12.90 11.96 -26.78
C ARG A 173 -13.65 12.50 -25.58
N ALA A 174 -14.82 13.14 -25.82
CA ALA A 174 -15.78 13.39 -24.76
C ALA A 174 -16.25 12.06 -24.14
N ARG A 175 -16.35 12.02 -22.83
CA ARG A 175 -16.71 10.82 -22.07
C ARG A 175 -17.85 11.12 -21.11
N ASP A 176 -18.70 10.14 -20.91
CA ASP A 176 -19.73 10.22 -19.89
C ASP A 176 -19.17 9.75 -18.54
N TRP A 177 -19.32 10.62 -17.55
CA TRP A 177 -18.87 10.39 -16.19
C TRP A 177 -20.06 10.39 -15.23
N ILE A 178 -20.01 9.57 -14.21
CA ILE A 178 -20.96 9.58 -13.10
C ILE A 178 -20.21 9.61 -11.76
N LEU A 179 -20.92 9.94 -10.69
CA LEU A 179 -20.34 9.87 -9.35
C LEU A 179 -20.16 8.42 -8.92
N GLY A 180 -18.94 8.10 -8.51
CA GLY A 180 -18.59 6.80 -7.97
C GLY A 180 -19.16 6.56 -6.58
N PRO A 181 -19.03 5.32 -6.05
CA PRO A 181 -19.46 5.01 -4.70
C PRO A 181 -18.78 5.90 -3.67
N PRO A 182 -19.53 6.36 -2.63
CA PRO A 182 -18.94 7.13 -1.55
C PRO A 182 -17.80 6.37 -0.87
N GLN A 183 -16.74 7.09 -0.51
CA GLN A 183 -15.67 6.58 0.32
C GLN A 183 -16.09 6.58 1.80
N ARG A 184 -15.26 5.98 2.67
CA ARG A 184 -15.54 5.88 4.12
C ARG A 184 -15.78 7.22 4.82
N ASP A 185 -15.22 8.28 4.29
CA ASP A 185 -15.33 9.66 4.79
C ASP A 185 -16.34 10.52 4.01
N GLY A 186 -17.17 9.90 3.19
CA GLY A 186 -18.19 10.56 2.39
C GLY A 186 -17.69 11.17 1.07
N ARG A 187 -16.37 11.23 0.82
CA ARG A 187 -15.84 11.76 -0.44
C ARG A 187 -16.24 10.90 -1.64
N ARG A 188 -16.41 11.52 -2.79
CA ARG A 188 -16.74 10.84 -4.05
C ARG A 188 -15.61 10.90 -5.07
N SER A 189 -15.67 10.02 -6.05
CA SER A 189 -14.80 10.00 -7.23
C SER A 189 -15.63 10.17 -8.49
N ALA A 190 -15.05 10.63 -9.58
CA ALA A 190 -15.64 10.57 -10.91
C ALA A 190 -15.29 9.21 -11.53
N VAL A 191 -16.28 8.54 -12.12
CA VAL A 191 -16.13 7.23 -12.75
C VAL A 191 -16.69 7.30 -14.17
N LEU A 192 -15.91 6.84 -15.13
CA LEU A 192 -16.36 6.72 -16.52
C LEU A 192 -17.40 5.61 -16.61
N TRP A 193 -18.58 5.93 -17.20
CA TRP A 193 -19.70 5.00 -17.19
C TRP A 193 -20.51 5.08 -18.50
N PRO A 194 -21.00 4.00 -19.06
CA PRO A 194 -20.85 2.60 -18.58
C PRO A 194 -19.40 2.09 -18.72
N PRO A 195 -19.04 1.00 -17.98
CA PRO A 195 -17.74 0.36 -18.12
C PRO A 195 -17.58 -0.26 -19.51
N GLU A 196 -16.35 -0.23 -20.03
CA GLU A 196 -16.03 -0.74 -21.35
C GLU A 196 -15.83 -2.26 -21.30
N ARG A 197 -16.34 -2.99 -22.31
CA ARG A 197 -16.21 -4.44 -22.44
C ARG A 197 -14.86 -4.78 -23.08
N LEU A 198 -14.14 -5.71 -22.45
CA LEU A 198 -12.94 -6.35 -22.98
C LEU A 198 -13.29 -7.77 -23.43
N GLU A 199 -13.05 -8.07 -24.70
CA GLU A 199 -13.17 -9.43 -25.23
C GLU A 199 -11.79 -10.08 -25.29
N SER A 200 -11.62 -11.25 -24.68
CA SER A 200 -10.35 -11.95 -24.67
C SER A 200 -10.53 -13.46 -24.77
N ALA A 201 -10.27 -14.01 -25.94
CA ALA A 201 -10.29 -15.45 -26.16
C ALA A 201 -9.36 -16.24 -25.21
N ARG A 202 -8.32 -15.58 -24.65
CA ARG A 202 -7.34 -16.21 -23.76
C ARG A 202 -7.70 -16.06 -22.28
N ALA A 203 -8.32 -14.96 -21.89
CA ALA A 203 -8.53 -14.58 -20.49
C ALA A 203 -10.00 -14.35 -20.14
N GLY A 204 -10.93 -14.64 -21.06
CA GLY A 204 -12.37 -14.42 -20.87
C GLY A 204 -12.80 -12.96 -20.98
N ASP A 205 -14.09 -12.74 -21.12
CA ASP A 205 -14.66 -11.40 -21.20
C ASP A 205 -14.72 -10.71 -19.84
N ALA A 206 -14.56 -9.40 -19.84
CA ALA A 206 -14.53 -8.60 -18.64
C ALA A 206 -14.95 -7.15 -18.91
N LEU A 207 -15.22 -6.39 -17.86
CA LEU A 207 -15.49 -4.95 -17.92
C LEU A 207 -14.37 -4.18 -17.22
N VAL A 208 -14.11 -2.97 -17.71
CA VAL A 208 -13.12 -2.06 -17.12
C VAL A 208 -13.59 -0.61 -17.22
N THR A 209 -13.27 0.19 -16.23
CA THR A 209 -13.56 1.62 -16.26
C THR A 209 -12.44 2.46 -15.65
N ALA A 210 -12.37 3.74 -16.04
CA ALA A 210 -11.52 4.74 -15.46
C ALA A 210 -12.19 5.39 -14.24
N LYS A 211 -11.38 5.69 -13.23
CA LYS A 211 -11.81 6.40 -12.01
C LYS A 211 -10.79 7.48 -11.67
N ILE A 212 -11.27 8.69 -11.40
CA ILE A 212 -10.48 9.82 -10.89
C ILE A 212 -10.89 10.07 -9.44
N THR A 213 -9.90 10.05 -8.55
CA THR A 213 -10.09 10.35 -7.12
C THR A 213 -9.24 11.57 -6.76
N PHE A 214 -9.81 12.49 -5.99
CA PHE A 214 -9.14 13.70 -5.58
C PHE A 214 -8.77 13.66 -4.09
N HIS A 215 -7.59 14.18 -3.78
CA HIS A 215 -7.10 14.37 -2.42
C HIS A 215 -6.46 15.75 -2.32
N VAL A 216 -6.64 16.41 -1.20
CA VAL A 216 -5.97 17.70 -0.93
C VAL A 216 -4.86 17.43 0.08
N GLU A 217 -3.67 17.88 -0.24
CA GLU A 217 -2.47 17.70 0.57
C GLU A 217 -1.77 19.05 0.78
N THR A 218 -1.03 19.11 1.87
CA THR A 218 -0.09 20.20 2.12
C THR A 218 1.33 19.73 1.91
N VAL A 219 2.22 20.64 1.55
CA VAL A 219 3.65 20.38 1.44
C VAL A 219 4.36 21.26 2.46
N PRO A 220 5.30 20.74 3.25
CA PRO A 220 5.95 21.54 4.29
C PRO A 220 6.66 22.75 3.69
N ASN A 221 6.50 23.88 4.36
CA ASN A 221 7.05 25.20 3.97
C ASN A 221 6.64 25.65 2.54
N HIS A 222 5.50 25.15 2.05
CA HIS A 222 4.91 25.60 0.80
C HIS A 222 3.57 26.31 1.06
N PRO A 223 3.39 27.54 0.52
CA PRO A 223 2.25 28.40 0.87
C PRO A 223 0.93 27.99 0.21
N LEU A 224 0.94 27.06 -0.72
CA LEU A 224 -0.25 26.64 -1.48
C LEU A 224 -0.59 25.17 -1.18
N PRO A 225 -1.87 24.85 -0.95
CA PRO A 225 -2.35 23.47 -0.95
C PRO A 225 -2.26 22.86 -2.34
N HIS A 226 -2.08 21.54 -2.39
CA HIS A 226 -2.04 20.77 -3.63
C HIS A 226 -3.27 19.88 -3.75
N VAL A 227 -3.81 19.77 -4.96
CA VAL A 227 -4.87 18.85 -5.33
C VAL A 227 -4.26 17.70 -6.11
N HIS A 228 -4.18 16.54 -5.52
CA HIS A 228 -3.76 15.32 -6.21
C HIS A 228 -4.95 14.71 -6.93
N ALA A 229 -4.79 14.43 -8.22
CA ALA A 229 -5.77 13.72 -9.03
C ALA A 229 -5.23 12.34 -9.39
N ASP A 230 -5.83 11.29 -8.84
CA ASP A 230 -5.40 9.91 -9.06
C ASP A 230 -6.29 9.19 -10.07
N LEU A 231 -5.75 8.99 -11.29
CA LEU A 231 -6.38 8.18 -12.32
C LEU A 231 -6.08 6.69 -12.06
N SER A 232 -7.13 5.90 -11.91
CA SER A 232 -7.06 4.46 -11.62
C SER A 232 -8.08 3.67 -12.43
N THR A 233 -7.90 2.34 -12.50
CA THR A 233 -8.85 1.42 -13.16
C THR A 233 -9.68 0.68 -12.13
N SER A 234 -11.00 0.57 -12.39
CA SER A 234 -11.87 -0.41 -11.74
C SER A 234 -12.18 -1.53 -12.73
N ARG A 235 -12.19 -2.77 -12.23
CA ARG A 235 -12.26 -3.98 -13.04
C ARG A 235 -13.38 -4.88 -12.56
N PHE A 236 -14.17 -5.43 -13.49
CA PHE A 236 -15.31 -6.29 -13.18
C PHE A 236 -15.28 -7.52 -14.08
N PRO A 237 -15.30 -8.76 -13.55
CA PRO A 237 -15.39 -9.96 -14.36
C PRO A 237 -16.77 -10.09 -14.98
N LEU A 238 -16.86 -10.67 -16.16
CA LEU A 238 -18.12 -11.16 -16.78
C LEU A 238 -18.20 -12.69 -16.77
N MET A 239 -17.06 -13.36 -16.48
CA MET A 239 -17.00 -14.79 -16.30
C MET A 239 -17.26 -15.16 -14.84
N PRO A 240 -17.82 -16.36 -14.56
CA PRO A 240 -17.99 -16.86 -13.20
C PRO A 240 -16.73 -16.71 -12.36
N VAL A 241 -16.88 -16.35 -11.09
CA VAL A 241 -15.75 -16.09 -10.15
C VAL A 241 -15.45 -17.35 -9.35
N ALA A 242 -14.37 -18.02 -9.69
CA ALA A 242 -13.93 -19.24 -9.01
C ALA A 242 -13.35 -18.98 -7.62
N TYR A 243 -12.65 -17.85 -7.45
CA TYR A 243 -11.92 -17.57 -6.21
C TYR A 243 -11.87 -16.08 -5.89
N VAL A 244 -12.16 -15.76 -4.62
CA VAL A 244 -11.95 -14.43 -4.01
C VAL A 244 -11.05 -14.63 -2.80
N PRO A 245 -9.92 -13.91 -2.71
CA PRO A 245 -9.00 -14.07 -1.59
C PRO A 245 -9.64 -13.59 -0.27
N ALA A 246 -9.46 -14.36 0.79
CA ALA A 246 -9.77 -13.90 2.15
C ALA A 246 -8.79 -12.80 2.56
N ARG A 247 -9.24 -11.86 3.36
CA ARG A 247 -8.40 -10.84 4.00
C ARG A 247 -8.32 -11.12 5.49
N GLY A 248 -7.19 -11.58 5.97
CA GLY A 248 -7.01 -12.02 7.35
C GLY A 248 -7.76 -13.34 7.65
N ASP A 249 -8.09 -13.56 8.92
CA ASP A 249 -8.70 -14.80 9.42
C ASP A 249 -10.21 -14.92 9.16
N GLY A 250 -10.82 -13.91 8.51
CA GLY A 250 -12.26 -13.88 8.24
C GLY A 250 -12.65 -14.61 6.95
N PRO A 251 -13.97 -14.80 6.73
CA PRO A 251 -14.48 -15.34 5.46
C PRO A 251 -14.14 -14.39 4.30
N PRO A 252 -14.03 -14.92 3.06
CA PRO A 252 -13.86 -14.09 1.89
C PRO A 252 -14.91 -12.99 1.82
N GLN A 253 -14.47 -11.75 1.58
CA GLN A 253 -15.33 -10.57 1.44
C GLN A 253 -15.08 -9.93 0.09
N ALA A 254 -16.17 -9.41 -0.50
CA ALA A 254 -16.14 -8.75 -1.79
C ALA A 254 -16.89 -7.41 -1.73
N THR A 255 -16.44 -6.47 -2.55
CA THR A 255 -17.17 -5.21 -2.80
C THR A 255 -17.93 -5.35 -4.11
N ILE A 256 -19.20 -5.06 -4.09
CA ILE A 256 -20.09 -5.07 -5.26
C ILE A 256 -20.56 -3.64 -5.50
N TRP A 257 -20.37 -3.13 -6.70
CA TRP A 257 -20.93 -1.86 -7.12
C TRP A 257 -22.35 -2.09 -7.62
N LEU A 258 -23.25 -1.22 -7.19
CA LEU A 258 -24.66 -1.24 -7.52
C LEU A 258 -25.00 -0.01 -8.36
N HIS A 259 -25.69 -0.19 -9.45
CA HIS A 259 -26.16 0.85 -10.35
C HIS A 259 -27.60 0.59 -10.78
N ALA A 260 -28.47 1.55 -10.52
CA ALA A 260 -29.81 1.55 -11.06
C ALA A 260 -29.85 2.55 -12.23
N PRO A 261 -30.09 2.13 -13.48
CA PRO A 261 -30.11 3.03 -14.64
C PRO A 261 -31.11 4.16 -14.52
N ASP A 262 -32.26 3.89 -13.85
CA ASP A 262 -33.35 4.86 -13.67
C ASP A 262 -33.33 5.54 -12.28
N GLY A 263 -32.15 5.48 -11.58
CA GLY A 263 -32.06 5.93 -10.19
C GLY A 263 -32.38 4.84 -9.16
N PHE A 264 -32.05 5.08 -7.86
CA PHE A 264 -32.27 4.10 -6.80
C PHE A 264 -33.66 4.20 -6.15
N LEU A 265 -34.20 5.40 -6.05
CA LEU A 265 -35.45 5.69 -5.33
C LEU A 265 -36.57 6.20 -6.25
N ARG A 266 -36.19 6.96 -7.30
CA ARG A 266 -37.14 7.58 -8.23
C ARG A 266 -36.73 7.35 -9.68
N GLU A 267 -37.68 7.18 -10.57
CA GLU A 267 -37.44 7.25 -12.00
C GLU A 267 -36.92 8.66 -12.37
N HIS A 268 -35.97 8.75 -13.29
CA HIS A 268 -35.36 9.99 -13.77
C HIS A 268 -34.39 10.68 -12.76
N GLU A 269 -33.99 10.03 -11.68
CA GLU A 269 -32.89 10.52 -10.86
C GLU A 269 -31.57 10.43 -11.61
N PRO A 270 -30.63 11.37 -11.40
CA PRO A 270 -29.28 11.20 -11.89
C PRO A 270 -28.63 9.91 -11.39
N HIS A 271 -27.97 9.18 -12.30
CA HIS A 271 -27.35 7.90 -11.96
C HIS A 271 -26.18 8.07 -11.01
N THR A 272 -26.14 7.30 -9.96
CA THR A 272 -24.99 7.20 -9.06
C THR A 272 -24.61 5.73 -8.84
N LEU A 273 -23.39 5.51 -8.37
CA LEU A 273 -22.94 4.19 -7.97
C LEU A 273 -22.87 4.10 -6.45
N LEU A 274 -23.34 2.98 -5.92
CA LEU A 274 -23.15 2.59 -4.53
C LEU A 274 -22.26 1.37 -4.44
N ALA A 275 -21.60 1.17 -3.29
CA ALA A 275 -20.81 -0.02 -3.02
C ALA A 275 -21.37 -0.75 -1.80
N ALA A 276 -21.75 -2.00 -1.99
CA ALA A 276 -22.20 -2.89 -0.92
C ALA A 276 -21.20 -4.03 -0.72
N ALA A 277 -21.10 -4.53 0.52
CA ALA A 277 -20.25 -5.64 0.86
C ALA A 277 -21.03 -6.95 0.83
N ALA A 278 -20.43 -7.98 0.24
CA ALA A 278 -20.88 -9.36 0.34
C ALA A 278 -19.80 -10.22 1.01
N TRP A 279 -20.20 -11.27 1.69
CA TRP A 279 -19.31 -12.25 2.30
C TRP A 279 -19.77 -13.67 2.00
N ARG A 280 -18.84 -14.62 2.03
CA ARG A 280 -19.16 -16.03 1.84
C ARG A 280 -19.51 -16.66 3.18
N ALA A 281 -20.79 -16.67 3.54
CA ALA A 281 -21.31 -17.19 4.80
C ALA A 281 -21.89 -18.60 4.64
N PHE A 282 -22.00 -19.34 5.76
CA PHE A 282 -22.66 -20.64 5.77
C PHE A 282 -24.19 -20.43 5.81
N ASP A 283 -24.86 -20.89 4.78
CA ASP A 283 -26.32 -20.91 4.74
C ASP A 283 -26.86 -22.19 5.40
N ARG A 284 -27.66 -22.03 6.45
CA ARG A 284 -28.23 -23.15 7.22
C ARG A 284 -29.31 -23.91 6.40
N ALA A 285 -29.97 -23.27 5.50
CA ALA A 285 -31.04 -23.87 4.71
C ALA A 285 -30.48 -24.82 3.63
N SER A 286 -29.52 -24.34 2.86
CA SER A 286 -28.87 -25.14 1.80
C SER A 286 -27.71 -26.01 2.34
N ARG A 287 -27.27 -25.81 3.58
CA ARG A 287 -26.08 -26.43 4.18
C ARG A 287 -24.77 -26.22 3.41
N THR A 288 -24.72 -25.14 2.62
CA THR A 288 -23.56 -24.77 1.81
C THR A 288 -23.06 -23.39 2.18
N ARG A 289 -21.84 -23.05 1.75
CA ARG A 289 -21.35 -21.68 1.86
C ARG A 289 -21.73 -20.91 0.60
N GLN A 290 -22.54 -19.87 0.77
CA GLN A 290 -23.03 -19.01 -0.29
C GLN A 290 -22.64 -17.56 -0.05
N TRP A 291 -22.60 -16.77 -1.11
CA TRP A 291 -22.44 -15.33 -1.01
C TRP A 291 -23.74 -14.69 -0.53
N GLN A 292 -23.64 -13.92 0.52
CA GLN A 292 -24.75 -13.19 1.13
C GLN A 292 -24.35 -11.74 1.29
N TRP A 293 -25.33 -10.84 1.23
CA TRP A 293 -25.06 -9.45 1.59
C TRP A 293 -24.61 -9.38 3.06
N LYS A 294 -23.55 -8.65 3.29
CA LYS A 294 -23.16 -8.31 4.65
C LYS A 294 -24.19 -7.37 5.22
N PRO A 295 -24.67 -7.56 6.48
CA PRO A 295 -25.54 -6.61 7.13
C PRO A 295 -25.01 -5.18 7.04
N GLY A 296 -25.87 -4.21 6.75
CA GLY A 296 -25.52 -2.82 6.53
C GLY A 296 -26.19 -2.25 5.27
N LEU A 297 -25.45 -1.48 4.48
CA LEU A 297 -25.95 -0.70 3.34
C LEU A 297 -26.90 -1.48 2.41
N ALA A 298 -26.52 -2.70 2.00
CA ALA A 298 -27.37 -3.50 1.10
C ALA A 298 -28.73 -3.86 1.72
N THR A 299 -28.73 -4.23 3.00
CA THR A 299 -29.96 -4.55 3.75
C THR A 299 -30.85 -3.32 3.89
N THR A 300 -30.26 -2.18 4.23
CA THR A 300 -30.96 -0.90 4.37
C THR A 300 -31.54 -0.43 3.03
N LEU A 301 -30.78 -0.55 1.95
CA LEU A 301 -31.25 -0.20 0.60
C LEU A 301 -32.38 -1.10 0.12
N ALA A 302 -32.29 -2.40 0.34
CA ALA A 302 -33.38 -3.33 -0.02
C ALA A 302 -34.69 -2.97 0.70
N TRP A 303 -34.58 -2.48 1.92
CA TRP A 303 -35.70 -2.00 2.72
C TRP A 303 -36.30 -0.68 2.20
N LEU A 304 -35.45 0.27 1.82
CA LEU A 304 -35.86 1.59 1.36
C LEU A 304 -36.44 1.60 -0.05
N THR A 305 -35.84 0.86 -0.97
CA THR A 305 -36.15 1.01 -2.39
C THR A 305 -37.30 0.16 -2.83
N HIS A 306 -37.67 -0.88 -2.08
CA HIS A 306 -38.64 -1.92 -2.48
C HIS A 306 -38.37 -2.52 -3.87
N LEU A 307 -37.16 -2.26 -4.44
CA LEU A 307 -36.71 -2.83 -5.70
C LEU A 307 -36.23 -4.27 -5.49
N PRO A 308 -36.37 -5.14 -6.50
CA PRO A 308 -35.75 -6.45 -6.45
C PRO A 308 -34.22 -6.31 -6.37
N PHE A 309 -33.67 -6.58 -5.20
CA PHE A 309 -32.25 -6.49 -4.97
C PHE A 309 -31.55 -7.71 -5.57
N PRO A 310 -30.39 -7.54 -6.24
CA PRO A 310 -29.70 -8.66 -6.87
C PRO A 310 -29.29 -9.73 -5.83
N ASN A 311 -29.43 -11.01 -6.20
CA ASN A 311 -28.91 -12.08 -5.37
C ASN A 311 -27.36 -12.04 -5.40
N PRO A 312 -26.68 -11.91 -4.25
CA PRO A 312 -25.20 -11.86 -4.21
C PRO A 312 -24.56 -13.10 -4.85
N GLU A 313 -25.11 -14.29 -4.67
CA GLU A 313 -24.58 -15.52 -5.30
C GLU A 313 -24.58 -15.39 -6.83
N LYS A 314 -25.62 -14.82 -7.44
CA LYS A 314 -25.69 -14.61 -8.90
C LYS A 314 -24.56 -13.68 -9.40
N VAL A 315 -24.14 -12.69 -8.59
CA VAL A 315 -23.02 -11.78 -8.97
C VAL A 315 -21.70 -12.52 -9.16
N PHE A 316 -21.54 -13.69 -8.54
CA PHE A 316 -20.31 -14.50 -8.67
C PHE A 316 -20.49 -15.68 -9.62
N THR A 317 -21.67 -16.26 -9.72
CA THR A 317 -21.94 -17.41 -10.60
C THR A 317 -22.26 -16.99 -12.03
N ASP A 318 -22.93 -15.85 -12.21
CA ASP A 318 -23.27 -15.27 -13.51
C ASP A 318 -23.12 -13.74 -13.49
N PRO A 319 -21.85 -13.24 -13.45
CA PRO A 319 -21.59 -11.80 -13.39
C PRO A 319 -22.12 -11.02 -14.60
N ALA A 320 -22.20 -11.66 -15.78
CA ALA A 320 -22.71 -11.02 -16.99
C ALA A 320 -24.21 -10.69 -16.84
N ALA A 321 -25.02 -11.64 -16.42
CA ALA A 321 -26.44 -11.40 -16.17
C ALA A 321 -26.64 -10.38 -15.02
N ALA A 322 -25.82 -10.43 -13.96
CA ALA A 322 -25.90 -9.47 -12.87
C ALA A 322 -25.56 -8.04 -13.31
N ALA A 323 -24.72 -7.86 -14.33
CA ALA A 323 -24.35 -6.56 -14.90
C ALA A 323 -25.38 -6.01 -15.90
N ASP A 324 -26.18 -6.86 -16.55
CA ASP A 324 -27.05 -6.47 -17.66
C ASP A 324 -28.55 -6.56 -17.32
N GLU A 325 -28.93 -7.45 -16.40
CA GLU A 325 -30.32 -7.76 -16.09
C GLU A 325 -30.79 -7.08 -14.79
N GLY A 326 -32.06 -6.70 -14.75
CA GLY A 326 -32.75 -6.14 -13.58
C GLY A 326 -32.66 -4.61 -13.46
N LYS A 327 -33.48 -4.07 -12.51
CA LYS A 327 -33.48 -2.62 -12.23
C LYS A 327 -32.24 -2.16 -11.50
N ILE A 328 -31.67 -3.00 -10.63
CA ILE A 328 -30.40 -2.74 -9.96
C ILE A 328 -29.37 -3.69 -10.55
N ARG A 329 -28.41 -3.14 -11.29
CA ARG A 329 -27.29 -3.88 -11.87
C ARG A 329 -26.15 -3.99 -10.86
N ALA A 330 -25.52 -5.15 -10.79
CA ALA A 330 -24.50 -5.45 -9.79
C ALA A 330 -23.19 -5.86 -10.45
N TYR A 331 -22.08 -5.25 -10.00
CA TYR A 331 -20.75 -5.43 -10.57
C TYR A 331 -19.77 -5.82 -9.45
N TYR A 332 -19.26 -7.04 -9.47
CA TYR A 332 -18.20 -7.42 -8.53
C TYR A 332 -16.93 -6.63 -8.83
N LEU A 333 -16.49 -5.79 -7.90
CA LEU A 333 -15.21 -5.07 -8.01
C LEU A 333 -14.06 -6.06 -7.80
N TYR A 334 -13.40 -6.44 -8.90
CA TYR A 334 -12.35 -7.44 -8.92
C TYR A 334 -11.20 -7.05 -7.99
N SER A 335 -10.93 -7.89 -6.99
CA SER A 335 -9.82 -7.73 -6.06
C SER A 335 -8.55 -8.42 -6.57
N GLU A 336 -7.38 -7.91 -6.17
CA GLU A 336 -6.11 -8.56 -6.51
C GLU A 336 -6.05 -9.98 -5.96
N GLY A 337 -5.67 -10.94 -6.81
CA GLY A 337 -5.65 -12.36 -6.47
C GLY A 337 -6.94 -13.11 -6.77
N SER A 338 -8.05 -12.44 -7.09
CA SER A 338 -9.26 -13.10 -7.56
C SER A 338 -9.04 -13.82 -8.88
N LYS A 339 -9.85 -14.86 -9.16
CA LYS A 339 -9.78 -15.64 -10.40
C LYS A 339 -11.18 -15.89 -10.94
N SER A 340 -11.32 -15.76 -12.24
CA SER A 340 -12.50 -16.16 -13.00
C SER A 340 -12.34 -17.58 -13.52
N LEU A 341 -13.45 -18.19 -13.92
CA LEU A 341 -13.52 -19.53 -14.44
C LEU A 341 -13.79 -19.48 -15.96
N ALA A 342 -13.06 -20.22 -16.75
CA ALA A 342 -13.29 -20.37 -18.19
C ALA A 342 -13.43 -21.85 -18.56
N GLY A 343 -14.44 -22.18 -19.38
CA GLY A 343 -14.79 -23.51 -19.84
C GLY A 343 -16.20 -23.92 -19.43
N ASP A 344 -16.79 -24.83 -20.15
CA ASP A 344 -18.09 -25.43 -19.79
C ASP A 344 -17.88 -26.36 -18.61
N ILE A 345 -18.61 -26.16 -17.55
CA ILE A 345 -18.59 -26.99 -16.35
C ILE A 345 -19.97 -27.61 -16.26
N ASP A 346 -20.02 -28.89 -16.64
CA ASP A 346 -21.26 -29.67 -16.58
C ASP A 346 -21.45 -30.34 -15.19
N ASP A 347 -20.46 -30.28 -14.29
CA ASP A 347 -20.47 -31.03 -13.03
C ASP A 347 -20.00 -30.18 -11.81
N LEU A 348 -20.75 -30.23 -10.72
CA LEU A 348 -20.44 -29.59 -9.42
C LEU A 348 -19.13 -30.14 -8.80
N ASP A 349 -18.78 -31.39 -9.07
CA ASP A 349 -17.54 -32.02 -8.61
C ASP A 349 -16.31 -31.47 -9.35
N GLU A 350 -16.45 -31.12 -10.64
CA GLU A 350 -15.44 -30.44 -11.43
C GLU A 350 -15.21 -29.02 -10.92
N LEU A 351 -16.28 -28.32 -10.53
CA LEU A 351 -16.21 -27.01 -9.85
C LEU A 351 -15.47 -27.09 -8.51
N ALA A 352 -15.70 -28.15 -7.76
CA ALA A 352 -15.03 -28.41 -6.50
C ALA A 352 -13.54 -28.76 -6.71
N ALA A 353 -13.22 -29.55 -7.72
CA ALA A 353 -11.85 -29.91 -8.09
C ALA A 353 -11.06 -28.68 -8.59
N ILE A 354 -11.68 -27.81 -9.41
CA ILE A 354 -11.09 -26.55 -9.90
C ILE A 354 -10.93 -25.55 -8.76
N ALA A 355 -11.88 -25.46 -7.86
CA ALA A 355 -11.76 -24.66 -6.63
C ALA A 355 -10.64 -25.23 -5.74
N ALA A 356 -10.34 -26.53 -5.85
CA ALA A 356 -9.21 -27.20 -5.23
C ALA A 356 -7.86 -26.96 -5.94
N GLY A 357 -7.89 -26.42 -7.17
CA GLY A 357 -6.69 -26.12 -7.93
C GLY A 357 -6.25 -27.26 -8.87
N GLU A 358 -7.08 -28.24 -9.09
CA GLU A 358 -6.86 -29.32 -10.06
C GLU A 358 -7.19 -28.80 -11.46
N GLU A 359 -6.28 -28.97 -12.43
CA GLU A 359 -6.56 -28.72 -13.84
C GLU A 359 -7.34 -29.94 -14.38
N THR A 360 -8.65 -29.84 -14.32
CA THR A 360 -9.51 -30.78 -15.11
C THR A 360 -9.45 -30.33 -16.56
N GLY A 361 -9.26 -31.22 -17.49
CA GLY A 361 -8.83 -30.96 -18.87
C GLY A 361 -9.66 -30.00 -19.72
N LYS A 362 -10.77 -29.41 -19.21
CA LYS A 362 -11.66 -28.49 -19.91
C LYS A 362 -11.78 -27.10 -19.23
N ALA A 363 -11.71 -26.99 -17.91
CA ALA A 363 -11.87 -25.72 -17.21
C ALA A 363 -10.55 -25.22 -16.60
N ARG A 364 -10.31 -23.93 -16.68
CA ARG A 364 -9.11 -23.26 -16.16
C ARG A 364 -9.45 -21.98 -15.42
N THR A 365 -8.69 -21.64 -14.39
CA THR A 365 -8.84 -20.36 -13.70
C THR A 365 -8.05 -19.26 -14.40
N LEU A 366 -8.66 -18.10 -14.60
CA LEU A 366 -8.11 -16.96 -15.30
C LEU A 366 -8.02 -15.73 -14.41
N LEU A 367 -6.96 -14.95 -14.60
CA LEU A 367 -6.87 -13.60 -14.06
C LEU A 367 -7.64 -12.62 -14.97
N HIS A 368 -8.07 -11.51 -14.40
CA HIS A 368 -8.74 -10.45 -15.15
C HIS A 368 -7.85 -9.97 -16.32
N PRO A 369 -8.38 -9.87 -17.56
CA PRO A 369 -7.58 -9.53 -18.75
C PRO A 369 -6.98 -8.14 -18.70
N ALA A 370 -7.66 -7.17 -18.07
CA ALA A 370 -7.12 -5.85 -17.88
C ALA A 370 -6.04 -5.85 -16.79
N ASN A 371 -4.84 -5.42 -17.15
CA ASN A 371 -3.78 -5.19 -16.17
C ASN A 371 -4.11 -3.98 -15.29
N THR A 372 -3.46 -3.89 -14.13
CA THR A 372 -3.67 -2.81 -13.18
C THR A 372 -3.16 -1.46 -13.68
N GLY A 373 -3.94 -0.42 -13.47
CA GLY A 373 -3.56 0.97 -13.65
C GLY A 373 -3.42 1.42 -15.11
N PHE A 374 -3.34 2.71 -15.27
CA PHE A 374 -3.02 3.39 -16.52
C PHE A 374 -1.52 3.52 -16.70
N VAL A 375 -1.08 3.73 -17.93
CA VAL A 375 0.34 3.93 -18.26
C VAL A 375 0.73 5.41 -18.08
N PRO A 376 2.04 5.74 -18.05
CA PRO A 376 2.48 7.13 -17.84
C PRO A 376 1.85 8.18 -18.77
N LYS A 377 1.72 7.87 -20.05
CA LYS A 377 1.08 8.77 -21.04
C LYS A 377 -0.35 9.13 -20.66
N ASP A 378 -1.13 8.13 -20.25
CA ASP A 378 -2.54 8.34 -19.89
C ASP A 378 -2.68 9.25 -18.66
N HIS A 379 -1.77 9.12 -17.69
CA HIS A 379 -1.76 9.98 -16.49
C HIS A 379 -1.46 11.44 -16.85
N ILE A 380 -0.51 11.68 -17.76
CA ILE A 380 -0.14 13.04 -18.18
C ILE A 380 -1.30 13.67 -18.92
N GLU A 381 -1.88 12.96 -19.90
CA GLU A 381 -3.01 13.46 -20.68
C GLU A 381 -4.21 13.80 -19.77
N ALA A 382 -4.59 12.87 -18.90
CA ALA A 382 -5.69 13.12 -17.95
C ALA A 382 -5.42 14.33 -17.04
N HIS A 383 -4.17 14.50 -16.61
CA HIS A 383 -3.78 15.61 -15.75
C HIS A 383 -3.85 16.96 -16.49
N GLU A 384 -3.43 17.02 -17.75
CA GLU A 384 -3.52 18.21 -18.59
C GLU A 384 -4.99 18.59 -18.88
N GLN A 385 -5.84 17.60 -19.17
CA GLN A 385 -7.27 17.80 -19.37
C GLN A 385 -7.96 18.30 -18.09
N LEU A 386 -7.60 17.75 -16.95
CA LEU A 386 -8.10 18.19 -15.64
C LEU A 386 -7.69 19.63 -15.34
N ALA A 387 -6.43 19.99 -15.58
CA ALA A 387 -5.96 21.34 -15.34
C ALA A 387 -6.71 22.36 -16.21
N ALA A 388 -6.93 22.03 -17.49
CA ALA A 388 -7.71 22.86 -18.40
C ALA A 388 -9.17 23.03 -17.95
N ALA A 389 -9.81 21.94 -17.52
CA ALA A 389 -11.19 21.95 -17.04
C ALA A 389 -11.36 22.71 -15.72
N LEU A 390 -10.36 22.70 -14.85
CA LEU A 390 -10.41 23.31 -13.50
C LEU A 390 -9.82 24.72 -13.45
N ALA A 391 -9.15 25.19 -14.51
CA ALA A 391 -8.61 26.55 -14.58
C ALA A 391 -9.64 27.65 -14.29
N PRO A 392 -10.91 27.55 -14.80
CA PRO A 392 -11.92 28.56 -14.49
C PRO A 392 -12.29 28.68 -13.01
N VAL A 393 -12.07 27.64 -12.21
CA VAL A 393 -12.34 27.63 -10.78
C VAL A 393 -11.09 27.90 -9.91
N GLY A 394 -10.00 28.35 -10.54
CA GLY A 394 -8.79 28.74 -9.82
C GLY A 394 -7.87 27.56 -9.46
N ILE A 395 -7.93 26.44 -10.21
CA ILE A 395 -7.03 25.30 -10.01
C ILE A 395 -6.29 25.04 -11.33
N GLY A 396 -4.98 25.06 -11.30
CA GLY A 396 -4.13 24.96 -12.48
C GLY A 396 -2.97 23.99 -12.33
N MET A 397 -2.15 23.90 -13.36
CA MET A 397 -0.95 23.07 -13.38
C MET A 397 0.08 23.55 -12.36
N LEU A 398 0.75 22.60 -11.74
CA LEU A 398 1.93 22.85 -10.94
C LEU A 398 3.18 22.96 -11.82
N GLU A 399 4.08 23.87 -11.49
CA GLU A 399 5.36 24.00 -12.20
C GLU A 399 6.18 22.71 -12.11
N PRO A 400 6.89 22.33 -13.19
CA PRO A 400 7.73 21.13 -13.17
C PRO A 400 8.91 21.27 -12.19
N CYS A 401 9.24 20.16 -11.53
CA CYS A 401 10.43 20.04 -10.68
C CYS A 401 11.69 19.89 -11.54
N GLU A 402 12.74 20.59 -11.19
CA GLU A 402 14.04 20.48 -11.87
C GLU A 402 14.90 19.35 -11.30
N ARG A 403 15.71 18.74 -12.17
CA ARG A 403 16.67 17.72 -11.77
C ARG A 403 17.81 18.31 -10.96
N VAL A 404 18.07 17.74 -9.79
CA VAL A 404 19.24 18.07 -8.98
C VAL A 404 20.46 17.28 -9.44
N GLY A 405 21.52 18.00 -9.81
CA GLY A 405 22.82 17.42 -10.13
C GLY A 405 22.87 16.60 -11.43
N LYS A 406 24.07 16.24 -11.84
CA LYS A 406 24.32 15.35 -12.98
C LYS A 406 24.02 13.90 -12.57
N ARG A 407 23.67 13.07 -13.56
CA ARG A 407 23.50 11.63 -13.40
C ARG A 407 24.79 11.00 -12.92
N ASN A 408 25.00 10.89 -11.62
CA ASN A 408 26.16 10.17 -11.08
C ASN A 408 25.89 8.68 -11.11
N GLN A 409 26.62 7.95 -11.95
CA GLN A 409 26.82 6.52 -11.74
C GLN A 409 27.74 6.39 -10.54
N ARG A 410 27.19 6.03 -9.38
CA ARG A 410 27.98 5.91 -8.18
C ARG A 410 28.54 4.52 -8.04
N LYS A 411 29.79 4.46 -7.64
CA LYS A 411 30.44 3.23 -7.22
C LYS A 411 29.94 2.89 -5.83
N VAL A 412 29.22 1.78 -5.74
CA VAL A 412 28.94 1.13 -4.46
C VAL A 412 30.23 0.40 -4.10
N LYS A 413 30.77 0.64 -2.92
CA LYS A 413 31.86 -0.17 -2.39
C LYS A 413 31.26 -1.44 -1.81
N PRO A 414 31.74 -2.63 -2.23
CA PRO A 414 31.43 -3.86 -1.51
C PRO A 414 31.78 -3.68 -0.03
N ALA A 415 31.09 -4.40 0.84
CA ALA A 415 31.44 -4.42 2.26
C ALA A 415 32.85 -5.05 2.37
N GLU A 416 33.87 -4.23 2.55
CA GLU A 416 35.21 -4.71 2.84
C GLU A 416 35.27 -5.14 4.30
N THR A 417 35.10 -6.42 4.55
CA THR A 417 35.47 -7.06 5.82
C THR A 417 36.58 -8.05 5.52
N PRO A 418 37.86 -7.57 5.41
CA PRO A 418 38.98 -8.45 5.11
C PRO A 418 39.08 -9.58 6.14
N GLY A 419 39.10 -10.83 5.68
CA GLY A 419 39.26 -12.01 6.52
C GLY A 419 37.99 -12.54 7.21
N GLN A 420 36.84 -11.93 7.03
CA GLN A 420 35.59 -12.46 7.58
C GLN A 420 35.10 -13.67 6.78
N SER A 421 34.89 -14.78 7.46
CA SER A 421 34.29 -15.98 6.88
C SER A 421 32.85 -16.11 7.32
N TYR A 422 31.95 -16.36 6.37
CA TYR A 422 30.52 -16.59 6.63
C TYR A 422 30.17 -18.07 6.49
N THR A 423 29.19 -18.53 7.28
CA THR A 423 28.63 -19.88 7.12
C THR A 423 27.25 -19.80 6.49
N LEU A 424 27.05 -20.55 5.40
CA LEU A 424 25.81 -20.65 4.65
C LEU A 424 25.31 -22.09 4.62
N GLU A 425 24.12 -22.35 5.16
CA GLU A 425 23.47 -23.64 5.08
C GLU A 425 22.50 -23.67 3.88
N LEU A 426 22.66 -24.67 2.98
CA LEU A 426 21.77 -24.89 1.85
C LEU A 426 20.80 -26.04 2.16
N TRP A 427 19.56 -25.69 2.47
CA TRP A 427 18.48 -26.64 2.77
C TRP A 427 17.68 -26.90 1.51
N THR A 428 17.96 -27.98 0.77
CA THR A 428 17.34 -28.28 -0.50
C THR A 428 16.60 -29.60 -0.49
N GLN A 429 15.50 -29.68 -1.23
CA GLN A 429 14.75 -30.93 -1.49
C GLN A 429 15.23 -31.58 -2.78
N SER A 430 15.60 -30.78 -3.76
CA SER A 430 16.02 -31.26 -5.08
C SER A 430 17.52 -31.06 -5.33
N ALA A 431 18.13 -32.02 -6.02
CA ALA A 431 19.50 -31.90 -6.50
C ALA A 431 19.65 -30.67 -7.43
N LEU A 432 18.64 -30.41 -8.27
CA LEU A 432 18.64 -29.28 -9.21
C LEU A 432 18.77 -27.93 -8.51
N THR A 433 18.02 -27.69 -7.43
CA THR A 433 18.12 -26.42 -6.70
C THR A 433 19.46 -26.27 -6.01
N ARG A 434 20.00 -27.36 -5.48
CA ARG A 434 21.35 -27.39 -4.89
C ARG A 434 22.42 -27.05 -5.94
N GLU A 435 22.38 -27.71 -7.10
CA GLU A 435 23.32 -27.43 -8.20
C GLU A 435 23.20 -25.99 -8.72
N ALA A 436 21.98 -25.43 -8.81
CA ALA A 436 21.78 -24.04 -9.22
C ALA A 436 22.38 -23.04 -8.21
N LEU A 437 22.30 -23.32 -6.91
CA LEU A 437 22.92 -22.49 -5.85
C LEU A 437 24.46 -22.57 -5.92
N LEU A 438 25.01 -23.77 -6.10
CA LEU A 438 26.46 -23.94 -6.27
C LEU A 438 26.95 -23.27 -7.54
N ALA A 439 26.25 -23.45 -8.68
CA ALA A 439 26.57 -22.78 -9.92
C ALA A 439 26.47 -21.25 -9.83
N ALA A 440 25.55 -20.71 -9.01
CA ALA A 440 25.49 -19.28 -8.75
C ALA A 440 26.72 -18.79 -7.97
N LEU A 441 27.20 -19.51 -6.98
CA LEU A 441 28.43 -19.19 -6.26
C LEU A 441 29.65 -19.21 -7.20
N GLU A 442 29.78 -20.22 -8.04
CA GLU A 442 30.90 -20.38 -8.96
C GLU A 442 30.87 -19.38 -10.14
N GLN A 443 29.77 -19.33 -10.85
CA GLN A 443 29.69 -18.63 -12.14
C GLN A 443 29.26 -17.16 -12.02
N HIS A 444 28.40 -16.84 -11.04
CA HIS A 444 27.91 -15.48 -10.88
C HIS A 444 28.73 -14.69 -9.84
N HIS A 445 29.07 -15.32 -8.70
CA HIS A 445 29.90 -14.71 -7.67
C HIS A 445 31.40 -14.96 -7.86
N GLN A 446 31.80 -15.77 -8.88
CA GLN A 446 33.19 -16.06 -9.23
C GLN A 446 34.02 -16.63 -8.06
N LEU A 447 33.39 -17.45 -7.21
CA LEU A 447 34.03 -18.09 -6.08
C LEU A 447 34.55 -19.49 -6.48
N THR A 448 35.68 -19.89 -5.92
CA THR A 448 36.29 -21.19 -6.19
C THR A 448 35.91 -22.20 -5.11
N PRO A 449 35.27 -23.33 -5.45
CA PRO A 449 34.90 -24.35 -4.49
C PRO A 449 36.10 -25.23 -4.09
N VAL A 450 36.23 -25.51 -2.78
CA VAL A 450 37.19 -26.45 -2.21
C VAL A 450 36.39 -27.40 -1.31
N PRO A 451 36.09 -28.63 -1.77
CA PRO A 451 35.40 -29.63 -0.96
C PRO A 451 36.19 -30.01 0.31
N ASP A 452 35.50 -30.23 1.43
CA ASP A 452 36.13 -30.72 2.63
C ASP A 452 36.38 -32.24 2.50
N PRO A 453 37.63 -32.70 2.60
CA PRO A 453 37.94 -34.13 2.45
C PRO A 453 37.37 -35.00 3.57
N ALA A 454 37.07 -34.42 4.75
CA ALA A 454 36.53 -35.15 5.89
C ALA A 454 34.99 -35.17 5.94
N ASP A 455 34.33 -34.19 5.27
CA ASP A 455 32.86 -34.08 5.26
C ASP A 455 32.35 -33.66 3.87
N PRO A 456 31.80 -34.61 3.09
CA PRO A 456 31.31 -34.33 1.74
C PRO A 456 30.12 -33.36 1.69
N THR A 457 29.52 -33.05 2.85
CA THR A 457 28.44 -32.05 2.95
C THR A 457 28.96 -30.62 3.11
N VAL A 458 30.27 -30.44 3.28
CA VAL A 458 30.90 -29.15 3.50
C VAL A 458 31.77 -28.76 2.28
N ILE A 459 31.54 -27.55 1.78
CA ILE A 459 32.32 -26.96 0.69
C ILE A 459 32.77 -25.56 1.12
N THR A 460 34.05 -25.31 1.06
CA THR A 460 34.60 -23.95 1.30
C THR A 460 34.74 -23.23 -0.04
N PHE A 461 34.16 -22.07 -0.15
CA PHE A 461 34.29 -21.18 -1.32
C PHE A 461 35.25 -20.04 -0.97
N THR A 462 36.19 -19.78 -1.86
CA THR A 462 37.23 -18.74 -1.71
C THR A 462 37.18 -17.76 -2.88
N GLY A 463 37.49 -16.51 -2.63
CA GLY A 463 37.53 -15.43 -3.63
C GLY A 463 37.40 -14.06 -2.95
N GLU A 464 36.56 -13.19 -3.47
CA GLU A 464 36.22 -11.91 -2.78
C GLU A 464 35.53 -12.13 -1.42
N LEU A 465 34.87 -13.28 -1.27
CA LEU A 465 34.22 -13.73 -0.03
C LEU A 465 34.72 -15.13 0.35
N ASN A 466 34.91 -15.35 1.64
CA ASN A 466 35.17 -16.67 2.17
C ASN A 466 33.87 -17.25 2.76
N LEU A 467 33.34 -18.31 2.12
CA LEU A 467 32.07 -18.93 2.53
C LEU A 467 32.31 -20.40 2.89
N ARG A 468 31.86 -20.81 4.05
CA ARG A 468 31.69 -22.20 4.42
C ARG A 468 30.26 -22.63 4.13
N VAL A 469 30.05 -23.40 3.09
CA VAL A 469 28.75 -23.90 2.65
C VAL A 469 28.50 -25.27 3.23
N ILE A 470 27.35 -25.48 3.88
CA ILE A 470 26.94 -26.74 4.46
C ILE A 470 25.65 -27.20 3.76
N LEU A 471 25.73 -28.35 3.11
CA LEU A 471 24.60 -28.96 2.42
C LEU A 471 23.69 -29.67 3.42
N LYS A 472 22.40 -29.40 3.39
CA LYS A 472 21.37 -29.95 4.28
C LYS A 472 20.19 -30.46 3.45
N ASP A 473 19.59 -31.54 3.89
CA ASP A 473 18.31 -32.00 3.37
C ASP A 473 17.17 -31.21 4.03
N ALA A 474 16.35 -30.56 3.24
CA ALA A 474 15.18 -29.83 3.74
C ALA A 474 14.06 -30.79 4.20
N GLY A 475 13.97 -31.97 3.59
CA GLY A 475 12.94 -32.94 3.92
C GLY A 475 11.53 -32.33 3.92
N ALA A 476 10.78 -32.53 4.99
CA ALA A 476 9.42 -32.01 5.12
C ALA A 476 9.32 -30.52 5.49
N LEU A 477 10.43 -29.79 5.67
CA LEU A 477 10.38 -28.36 6.03
C LEU A 477 9.71 -27.50 4.95
N GLY A 478 9.83 -27.90 3.68
CA GLY A 478 9.19 -27.21 2.56
C GLY A 478 7.72 -27.61 2.32
N ALA A 479 7.16 -28.51 3.10
CA ALA A 479 5.75 -28.89 2.99
C ALA A 479 4.83 -27.80 3.57
N GLY A 480 3.66 -27.61 2.94
CA GLY A 480 2.63 -26.73 3.49
C GLY A 480 2.03 -27.28 4.80
N ILE A 481 1.54 -26.40 5.65
CA ILE A 481 0.93 -26.75 6.91
C ILE A 481 -0.53 -27.14 6.68
N ASP A 482 -0.93 -28.32 7.15
CA ASP A 482 -2.32 -28.77 7.08
C ASP A 482 -3.16 -28.05 8.15
N ARG A 483 -4.39 -27.64 7.78
CA ARG A 483 -5.38 -27.21 8.74
C ARG A 483 -6.27 -28.41 9.06
N PRO A 484 -6.31 -28.89 10.30
CA PRO A 484 -7.19 -30.00 10.66
C PRO A 484 -8.65 -29.69 10.35
N ASP A 485 -9.39 -30.70 9.86
CA ASP A 485 -10.82 -30.54 9.56
C ASP A 485 -11.60 -30.12 10.80
N GLY A 486 -12.38 -29.05 10.68
CA GLY A 486 -13.15 -28.48 11.78
C GLY A 486 -12.36 -27.58 12.74
N ASP A 487 -11.05 -27.41 12.53
CA ASP A 487 -10.24 -26.52 13.38
C ASP A 487 -10.60 -25.05 13.10
N ARG A 488 -10.99 -24.33 14.17
CA ARG A 488 -11.33 -22.89 14.15
C ARG A 488 -10.21 -22.02 14.71
N GLN A 489 -9.03 -22.61 15.00
CA GLN A 489 -7.93 -21.81 15.53
C GLN A 489 -7.45 -20.76 14.54
N PRO A 490 -7.06 -19.57 15.02
CA PRO A 490 -6.44 -18.55 14.17
C PRO A 490 -5.18 -19.10 13.49
N GLU A 491 -4.95 -18.74 12.22
CA GLU A 491 -3.78 -19.16 11.45
C GLU A 491 -2.47 -18.84 12.17
N ALA A 492 -2.41 -17.68 12.86
CA ALA A 492 -1.24 -17.27 13.64
C ALA A 492 -0.88 -18.29 14.75
N THR A 493 -1.88 -18.97 15.34
CA THR A 493 -1.65 -20.02 16.37
C THR A 493 -1.00 -21.26 15.74
N LEU A 494 -1.50 -21.70 14.57
CA LEU A 494 -0.94 -22.84 13.84
C LEU A 494 0.49 -22.56 13.36
N LEU A 495 0.73 -21.37 12.83
CA LEU A 495 2.07 -20.90 12.43
C LEU A 495 3.03 -20.87 13.64
N GLY A 496 2.55 -20.41 14.81
CA GLY A 496 3.34 -20.38 16.05
C GLY A 496 3.72 -21.77 16.54
N ALA A 497 2.77 -22.72 16.54
CA ALA A 497 3.01 -24.12 16.90
C ALA A 497 4.01 -24.78 15.96
N TYR A 498 3.83 -24.59 14.64
CA TYR A 498 4.75 -25.12 13.63
C TYR A 498 6.16 -24.53 13.78
N ALA A 499 6.28 -23.24 14.05
CA ALA A 499 7.58 -22.60 14.29
C ALA A 499 8.32 -23.22 15.49
N ASN A 500 7.61 -23.55 16.58
CA ASN A 500 8.20 -24.22 17.74
C ASN A 500 8.68 -25.64 17.39
N GLN A 501 7.86 -26.40 16.67
CA GLN A 501 8.21 -27.75 16.22
C GLN A 501 9.45 -27.75 15.32
N VAL A 502 9.51 -26.84 14.35
CA VAL A 502 10.66 -26.71 13.45
C VAL A 502 11.91 -26.30 14.22
N ALA A 503 11.82 -25.32 15.14
CA ALA A 503 12.96 -24.88 15.94
C ALA A 503 13.56 -26.01 16.79
N GLN A 504 12.72 -26.87 17.37
CA GLN A 504 13.17 -28.07 18.09
C GLN A 504 13.86 -29.06 17.17
N ARG A 505 13.30 -29.31 15.97
CA ARG A 505 13.84 -30.27 15.00
C ARG A 505 15.22 -29.87 14.46
N ILE A 506 15.40 -28.59 14.10
CA ILE A 506 16.67 -28.12 13.49
C ILE A 506 17.77 -27.83 14.53
N GLY A 507 17.41 -27.71 15.83
CA GLY A 507 18.32 -27.45 16.93
C GLY A 507 19.06 -26.10 16.85
N GLN A 508 19.77 -25.73 17.92
CA GLN A 508 20.54 -24.47 17.97
C GLN A 508 21.76 -24.52 17.05
N SER A 509 22.06 -23.42 16.41
CA SER A 509 23.32 -23.23 15.70
C SER A 509 24.41 -22.79 16.71
N PRO A 510 25.68 -23.19 16.51
CA PRO A 510 26.79 -22.74 17.36
C PRO A 510 27.14 -21.25 17.22
N GLY A 511 26.51 -20.55 16.29
CA GLY A 511 26.64 -19.11 16.04
C GLY A 511 25.78 -18.65 14.88
N PRO A 512 25.75 -17.34 14.58
CA PRO A 512 24.97 -16.79 13.49
C PRO A 512 25.34 -17.41 12.14
N ARG A 513 24.35 -17.90 11.40
CA ARG A 513 24.51 -18.49 10.06
C ARG A 513 23.44 -17.96 9.12
N ALA A 514 23.79 -17.86 7.84
CA ALA A 514 22.79 -17.75 6.78
C ALA A 514 22.23 -19.13 6.44
N ALA A 515 20.97 -19.20 6.07
CA ALA A 515 20.32 -20.40 5.55
C ALA A 515 19.50 -20.06 4.32
N ILE A 516 19.60 -20.87 3.28
CA ILE A 516 18.73 -20.79 2.10
C ILE A 516 17.89 -22.08 2.08
N LEU A 517 16.57 -21.92 2.08
CA LEU A 517 15.63 -23.04 2.05
C LEU A 517 14.89 -23.07 0.71
N GLU A 518 14.91 -24.22 0.06
CA GLU A 518 14.06 -24.48 -1.09
C GLU A 518 12.60 -24.55 -0.66
N LEU A 519 11.78 -23.64 -1.16
CA LEU A 519 10.37 -23.48 -0.79
C LEU A 519 9.56 -22.94 -1.95
N GLU A 520 8.40 -23.52 -2.20
CA GLU A 520 7.43 -23.00 -3.17
C GLU A 520 6.85 -21.64 -2.71
N ASP A 521 6.20 -20.92 -3.62
CA ASP A 521 5.58 -19.64 -3.28
C ASP A 521 4.20 -19.81 -2.58
N GLY A 522 3.73 -18.75 -1.92
CA GLY A 522 2.45 -18.78 -1.21
C GLY A 522 1.24 -19.13 -2.12
N ARG A 523 1.35 -18.88 -3.45
CA ARG A 523 0.31 -19.26 -4.41
C ARG A 523 0.24 -20.78 -4.60
N TYR A 524 1.37 -21.46 -4.53
CA TYR A 524 1.40 -22.92 -4.56
C TYR A 524 0.65 -23.50 -3.36
N PHE A 525 0.94 -23.01 -2.12
CA PHE A 525 0.28 -23.49 -0.91
C PHE A 525 -1.22 -23.19 -0.90
N SER A 526 -1.62 -22.00 -1.35
CA SER A 526 -3.03 -21.67 -1.52
C SER A 526 -3.75 -22.62 -2.50
N ARG A 527 -3.07 -23.02 -3.59
CA ARG A 527 -3.62 -23.95 -4.58
C ARG A 527 -3.87 -25.34 -4.01
N ILE A 528 -2.95 -25.84 -3.18
CA ILE A 528 -3.08 -27.17 -2.53
C ILE A 528 -3.81 -27.09 -1.19
N ARG A 529 -4.50 -25.98 -0.87
CA ARG A 529 -5.27 -25.74 0.37
C ARG A 529 -4.47 -25.91 1.66
N LYS A 530 -3.17 -25.60 1.61
CA LYS A 530 -2.29 -25.60 2.80
C LYS A 530 -1.91 -24.18 3.18
N ILE A 531 -1.55 -23.98 4.44
CA ILE A 531 -1.00 -22.72 4.92
C ILE A 531 0.46 -22.61 4.46
N ASP A 532 0.86 -21.41 4.01
CA ASP A 532 2.24 -21.11 3.65
C ASP A 532 3.14 -21.19 4.91
N PRO A 533 4.12 -22.10 4.95
CA PRO A 533 4.97 -22.26 6.12
C PRO A 533 6.04 -21.16 6.27
N LYS A 534 6.24 -20.33 5.25
CA LYS A 534 7.33 -19.32 5.20
C LYS A 534 7.42 -18.44 6.45
N PRO A 535 6.31 -17.83 6.99
CA PRO A 535 6.41 -17.00 8.19
C PRO A 535 6.86 -17.78 9.43
N ALA A 536 6.36 -19.01 9.59
CA ALA A 536 6.75 -19.88 10.70
C ALA A 536 8.21 -20.33 10.60
N LEU A 537 8.66 -20.67 9.39
CA LEU A 537 10.04 -21.08 9.11
C LEU A 537 11.02 -19.93 9.40
N LYS A 538 10.72 -18.70 8.96
CA LYS A 538 11.57 -17.54 9.29
C LYS A 538 11.75 -17.35 10.79
N LYS A 539 10.67 -17.44 11.57
CA LYS A 539 10.72 -17.37 13.04
C LYS A 539 11.50 -18.53 13.67
N ALA A 540 11.28 -19.76 13.21
CA ALA A 540 11.96 -20.94 13.73
C ALA A 540 13.47 -20.88 13.50
N PHE A 541 13.89 -20.57 12.29
CA PHE A 541 15.30 -20.44 11.93
C PHE A 541 15.96 -19.29 12.70
N ALA A 542 15.30 -18.13 12.80
CA ALA A 542 15.83 -17.00 13.56
C ALA A 542 16.01 -17.35 15.06
N ARG A 543 15.06 -18.04 15.69
CA ARG A 543 15.18 -18.52 17.09
C ARG A 543 16.37 -19.46 17.32
N THR A 544 16.76 -20.20 16.28
CA THR A 544 17.88 -21.16 16.32
C THR A 544 19.20 -20.57 15.77
N ASP A 545 19.28 -19.25 15.70
CA ASP A 545 20.45 -18.47 15.25
C ASP A 545 20.78 -18.62 13.76
N ARG A 546 19.77 -18.83 12.92
CA ARG A 546 19.87 -18.89 11.46
C ARG A 546 19.08 -17.76 10.82
N ARG A 547 19.64 -17.12 9.78
CA ARG A 547 19.01 -16.06 8.98
C ARG A 547 18.50 -16.69 7.70
N LEU A 548 17.18 -16.92 7.64
CA LEU A 548 16.55 -17.70 6.58
C LEU A 548 16.19 -16.85 5.37
N GLN A 549 16.64 -17.31 4.18
CA GLN A 549 16.13 -16.87 2.89
C GLN A 549 15.45 -18.04 2.17
N CYS A 550 14.31 -17.79 1.52
CA CYS A 550 13.59 -18.83 0.78
C CYS A 550 13.84 -18.69 -0.73
N LEU A 551 14.02 -19.82 -1.39
CA LEU A 551 14.27 -19.90 -2.84
C LEU A 551 13.29 -20.88 -3.47
N ARG A 552 12.60 -20.47 -4.52
CA ARG A 552 11.77 -21.40 -5.32
C ARG A 552 12.62 -22.44 -6.04
N PRO A 553 12.09 -23.66 -6.27
CA PRO A 553 12.78 -24.71 -7.02
C PRO A 553 13.39 -24.20 -8.32
N ALA A 554 14.62 -24.60 -8.59
CA ALA A 554 15.34 -24.25 -9.80
C ALA A 554 14.81 -25.03 -11.02
N LYS A 555 14.99 -24.46 -12.22
CA LYS A 555 14.57 -25.07 -13.49
C LYS A 555 15.73 -25.12 -14.46
N LEU A 556 15.90 -26.28 -15.11
CA LEU A 556 16.77 -26.41 -16.25
C LEU A 556 16.20 -25.60 -17.43
N PHE A 557 17.11 -25.17 -18.29
CA PHE A 557 16.75 -24.53 -19.54
C PHE A 557 16.23 -25.58 -20.52
N THR A 558 15.01 -25.41 -20.98
CA THR A 558 14.44 -26.19 -22.08
C THR A 558 14.22 -25.23 -23.24
N PRO A 559 14.80 -25.48 -24.42
CA PRO A 559 14.53 -24.67 -25.60
C PRO A 559 13.04 -24.65 -25.91
N PRO A 560 12.44 -23.47 -26.22
CA PRO A 560 11.03 -23.41 -26.58
C PRO A 560 10.79 -24.18 -27.91
N ALA A 561 9.72 -24.96 -27.96
CA ALA A 561 9.33 -25.74 -29.15
C ALA A 561 9.10 -24.84 -30.38
N ASN A 562 8.65 -23.58 -30.16
CA ASN A 562 8.48 -22.58 -31.20
C ASN A 562 9.27 -21.31 -30.83
N PRO A 563 10.48 -21.13 -31.33
CA PRO A 563 11.26 -19.90 -31.09
C PRO A 563 10.54 -18.69 -31.71
N PRO A 564 10.63 -17.49 -31.07
CA PRO A 564 9.98 -16.31 -31.60
C PRO A 564 10.47 -15.96 -33.00
N LYS A 565 9.54 -15.86 -33.96
CA LYS A 565 9.81 -15.49 -35.36
C LYS A 565 10.34 -14.07 -35.57
N SER A 566 10.43 -13.26 -34.50
CA SER A 566 10.89 -11.87 -34.59
C SER A 566 12.42 -11.81 -34.51
N ALA A 567 13.07 -11.35 -35.57
CA ALA A 567 14.53 -11.11 -35.65
C ALA A 567 15.09 -10.12 -34.60
N ARG A 568 14.24 -9.43 -33.84
CA ARG A 568 14.62 -8.47 -32.79
C ARG A 568 14.80 -9.06 -31.39
N LYS A 569 14.40 -10.31 -31.15
CA LYS A 569 14.59 -10.96 -29.85
C LYS A 569 15.60 -12.09 -30.01
N LYS A 570 16.72 -11.98 -29.28
CA LYS A 570 17.65 -13.11 -29.15
C LYS A 570 16.86 -14.33 -28.64
N PRO A 571 17.05 -15.52 -29.20
CA PRO A 571 16.42 -16.71 -28.66
C PRO A 571 16.80 -16.86 -27.18
N PRO A 572 15.88 -17.34 -26.33
CA PRO A 572 16.22 -17.64 -24.95
C PRO A 572 17.36 -18.67 -24.92
N ALA A 573 18.32 -18.45 -24.03
CA ALA A 573 19.49 -19.30 -23.84
C ALA A 573 19.63 -19.64 -22.35
N PRO A 574 20.34 -20.71 -21.99
CA PRO A 574 20.71 -20.98 -20.61
C PRO A 574 21.64 -19.88 -20.07
N TYR A 575 21.77 -19.81 -18.75
CA TYR A 575 22.78 -18.96 -18.15
C TYR A 575 24.17 -19.45 -18.57
N PRO A 576 25.10 -18.55 -18.98
CA PRO A 576 26.44 -18.95 -19.47
C PRO A 576 27.17 -19.89 -18.49
N GLY A 577 27.79 -20.96 -19.03
CA GLY A 577 28.48 -21.97 -18.23
C GLY A 577 27.60 -22.91 -17.41
N THR A 578 26.27 -22.85 -17.57
CA THR A 578 25.34 -23.73 -16.84
C THR A 578 24.24 -24.27 -17.74
N GLY A 579 23.53 -25.31 -17.28
CA GLY A 579 22.33 -25.83 -17.96
C GLY A 579 21.01 -25.16 -17.45
N PHE A 580 21.09 -24.17 -16.59
CA PHE A 580 19.93 -23.58 -15.92
C PHE A 580 19.34 -22.39 -16.68
N THR A 581 18.07 -22.09 -16.42
CA THR A 581 17.47 -20.83 -16.89
C THR A 581 18.19 -19.65 -16.25
N VAL A 582 18.32 -18.55 -16.99
CA VAL A 582 18.86 -17.27 -16.44
C VAL A 582 18.13 -16.88 -15.15
N GLY A 583 16.79 -17.02 -15.11
CA GLY A 583 16.00 -16.72 -13.93
C GLY A 583 16.29 -17.60 -12.72
N SER A 584 16.73 -18.85 -12.88
CA SER A 584 17.12 -19.74 -11.76
C SER A 584 18.42 -19.27 -11.13
N ILE A 585 19.44 -18.99 -11.93
CA ILE A 585 20.74 -18.52 -11.41
C ILE A 585 20.65 -17.14 -10.77
N LEU A 586 19.95 -16.19 -11.39
CA LEU A 586 19.77 -14.84 -10.81
C LEU A 586 18.97 -14.86 -9.49
N ARG A 587 17.96 -15.74 -9.38
CA ARG A 587 17.24 -15.92 -8.10
C ARG A 587 18.14 -16.55 -7.03
N ALA A 588 18.95 -17.55 -7.39
CA ALA A 588 19.92 -18.17 -6.48
C ALA A 588 20.93 -17.13 -5.97
N SER A 589 21.50 -16.32 -6.88
CA SER A 589 22.42 -15.23 -6.53
C SER A 589 21.75 -14.19 -5.62
N ALA A 590 20.50 -13.76 -5.93
CA ALA A 590 19.76 -12.84 -5.09
C ALA A 590 19.52 -13.41 -3.67
N ALA A 591 19.18 -14.70 -3.57
CA ALA A 591 18.98 -15.35 -2.27
C ALA A 591 20.28 -15.41 -1.45
N ILE A 592 21.43 -15.66 -2.11
CA ILE A 592 22.75 -15.64 -1.48
C ILE A 592 23.05 -14.23 -0.94
N ASN A 593 22.90 -13.19 -1.76
CA ASN A 593 23.15 -11.80 -1.34
C ASN A 593 22.24 -11.39 -0.17
N ASP A 594 20.96 -11.72 -0.23
CA ASP A 594 20.00 -11.43 0.85
C ASP A 594 20.36 -12.17 2.16
N ALA A 595 20.82 -13.41 2.06
CA ALA A 595 21.27 -14.19 3.20
C ALA A 595 22.54 -13.60 3.85
N LEU A 596 23.51 -13.20 3.04
CA LEU A 596 24.74 -12.54 3.51
C LEU A 596 24.46 -11.16 4.11
N ARG A 597 23.58 -10.38 3.51
CA ARG A 597 23.13 -9.11 4.06
C ARG A 597 22.57 -9.26 5.47
N GLN A 598 21.80 -10.30 5.74
CA GLN A 598 21.25 -10.58 7.07
C GLN A 598 22.33 -10.97 8.10
N LEU A 599 23.51 -11.39 7.67
CA LEU A 599 24.69 -11.58 8.51
C LEU A 599 25.53 -10.31 8.70
N GLY A 600 25.08 -9.18 8.15
CA GLY A 600 25.78 -7.90 8.27
C GLY A 600 26.77 -7.62 7.12
N HIS A 601 26.80 -8.46 6.07
CA HIS A 601 27.55 -8.14 4.85
C HIS A 601 26.80 -7.09 4.05
N LEU A 602 27.04 -5.82 4.36
CA LEU A 602 26.35 -4.67 3.80
C LEU A 602 27.30 -3.88 2.90
N SER A 603 26.83 -3.60 1.68
CA SER A 603 27.53 -2.64 0.81
C SER A 603 27.44 -1.24 1.42
N THR A 604 28.55 -0.53 1.43
CA THR A 604 28.62 0.84 1.89
C THR A 604 28.37 1.80 0.74
N TYR A 605 27.74 2.92 1.07
CA TYR A 605 27.53 4.02 0.14
C TYR A 605 28.65 5.05 0.34
N GLU A 606 29.36 5.37 -0.72
CA GLU A 606 30.38 6.42 -0.68
C GLU A 606 29.69 7.77 -0.46
N THR A 607 29.84 8.32 0.75
CA THR A 607 29.34 9.66 1.09
C THR A 607 29.96 10.68 0.12
N PRO A 608 29.18 11.63 -0.44
CA PRO A 608 29.75 12.70 -1.24
C PRO A 608 30.82 13.46 -0.48
N ASP A 609 31.96 13.81 -1.14
CA ASP A 609 33.04 14.60 -0.54
C ASP A 609 32.58 15.95 0.02
N THR A 610 31.40 16.42 -0.37
CA THR A 610 30.77 17.66 0.13
C THR A 610 30.11 17.49 1.50
N LEU A 611 29.94 16.26 1.99
CA LEU A 611 29.34 15.96 3.28
C LEU A 611 30.41 15.45 4.26
N PRO A 612 30.25 15.71 5.57
CA PRO A 612 31.10 15.11 6.58
C PRO A 612 30.99 13.58 6.59
N ASP A 613 31.88 12.91 7.28
CA ASP A 613 31.72 11.48 7.55
C ASP A 613 30.54 11.28 8.50
N LEU A 614 29.48 10.63 8.01
CA LEU A 614 28.18 10.55 8.66
C LEU A 614 27.84 9.12 9.06
N GLU A 615 27.40 8.96 10.30
CA GLU A 615 26.66 7.78 10.67
C GLU A 615 25.23 7.86 10.10
N HIS A 616 24.77 6.82 9.41
CA HIS A 616 23.44 6.75 8.82
C HIS A 616 22.50 5.96 9.72
N ILE A 617 21.39 6.58 10.17
CA ILE A 617 20.46 6.01 11.13
C ILE A 617 19.07 5.88 10.49
N GLY A 618 18.44 4.70 10.59
CA GLY A 618 17.06 4.47 10.21
C GLY A 618 16.18 4.29 11.46
N ILE A 619 15.03 4.90 11.48
CA ILE A 619 14.04 4.76 12.57
C ILE A 619 12.70 4.30 11.99
N TRP A 620 12.17 3.19 12.50
CA TRP A 620 10.92 2.60 12.04
C TRP A 620 10.04 2.13 13.20
N LEU A 621 8.73 2.17 13.04
CA LEU A 621 7.75 1.63 13.97
C LEU A 621 6.94 0.53 13.31
N HIS A 622 7.16 -0.72 13.73
CA HIS A 622 6.29 -1.83 13.36
C HIS A 622 5.12 -1.96 14.33
N ARG A 623 4.05 -2.58 13.84
CA ARG A 623 2.87 -2.90 14.65
C ARG A 623 2.43 -4.33 14.44
N SER A 624 2.13 -4.99 15.53
CA SER A 624 1.55 -6.33 15.56
C SER A 624 0.38 -6.34 16.54
N GLY A 625 -0.86 -6.23 16.01
CA GLY A 625 -2.05 -6.01 16.84
C GLY A 625 -1.94 -4.70 17.65
N ASN A 626 -2.07 -4.79 18.96
CA ASN A 626 -1.94 -3.66 19.88
C ASN A 626 -0.49 -3.37 20.34
N THR A 627 0.49 -4.10 19.82
CA THR A 627 1.89 -3.97 20.23
C THR A 627 2.63 -3.07 19.24
N CYS A 628 3.44 -2.14 19.74
CA CYS A 628 4.39 -1.34 18.98
C CYS A 628 5.81 -1.88 19.13
N ILE A 629 6.59 -1.85 18.04
CA ILE A 629 7.96 -2.35 18.00
C ILE A 629 8.80 -1.29 17.28
N PRO A 630 9.29 -0.27 18.01
CA PRO A 630 10.20 0.71 17.45
C PRO A 630 11.60 0.10 17.28
N ILE A 631 12.19 0.31 16.11
CA ILE A 631 13.51 -0.22 15.74
C ILE A 631 14.37 0.94 15.26
N VAL A 632 15.61 1.00 15.75
CA VAL A 632 16.64 1.91 15.24
C VAL A 632 17.81 1.09 14.72
N ILE A 633 18.21 1.33 13.47
CA ILE A 633 19.41 0.71 12.87
C ILE A 633 20.41 1.81 12.55
N ARG A 634 21.64 1.60 12.99
CA ARG A 634 22.76 2.50 12.78
C ARG A 634 23.81 1.84 11.88
N LEU A 635 24.13 2.50 10.79
CA LEU A 635 25.17 2.12 9.84
C LEU A 635 26.35 3.07 10.01
N ASN A 636 27.42 2.56 10.62
CA ASN A 636 28.65 3.30 10.74
C ASN A 636 29.51 3.03 9.47
N PRO A 637 30.03 4.05 8.77
CA PRO A 637 30.91 3.87 7.61
C PRO A 637 32.14 3.02 7.91
N SER A 638 32.63 3.05 9.15
CA SER A 638 33.87 2.40 9.59
C SER A 638 33.67 1.20 10.52
N GLY A 639 32.41 0.76 10.74
CA GLY A 639 32.13 -0.29 11.72
C GLY A 639 30.92 -1.16 11.38
N PRO A 640 30.65 -2.18 12.20
CA PRO A 640 29.51 -3.05 11.98
C PRO A 640 28.19 -2.30 12.20
N ALA A 641 27.16 -2.70 11.46
CA ALA A 641 25.80 -2.22 11.66
C ALA A 641 25.25 -2.69 13.01
N THR A 642 24.62 -1.77 13.75
CA THR A 642 23.99 -2.04 15.04
C THR A 642 22.50 -1.76 15.04
N ALA A 643 21.76 -2.50 15.89
CA ALA A 643 20.32 -2.31 16.06
C ALA A 643 19.99 -2.02 17.54
N TYR A 644 18.99 -1.17 17.76
CA TYR A 644 18.46 -0.83 19.07
C TYR A 644 16.98 -1.21 19.12
N LEU A 645 16.58 -1.85 20.22
CA LEU A 645 15.22 -2.24 20.53
C LEU A 645 14.78 -1.61 21.85
N ALA A 646 13.48 -1.40 22.01
CA ALA A 646 12.91 -0.94 23.25
C ALA A 646 12.63 -2.09 24.23
N SER A 647 12.77 -1.84 25.52
CA SER A 647 12.11 -2.65 26.56
C SER A 647 10.62 -2.26 26.66
N ALA A 648 9.85 -3.03 27.44
CA ALA A 648 8.40 -2.82 27.55
C ALA A 648 8.00 -1.45 28.13
N ASP A 649 8.88 -0.81 28.87
CA ASP A 649 8.68 0.54 29.45
C ASP A 649 9.19 1.68 28.55
N GLY A 650 9.72 1.35 27.36
CA GLY A 650 10.27 2.32 26.42
C GLY A 650 11.74 2.71 26.68
N THR A 651 12.44 2.06 27.61
CA THR A 651 13.88 2.27 27.74
C THR A 651 14.63 1.52 26.66
N PRO A 652 15.73 2.06 26.08
CA PRO A 652 16.55 1.33 25.13
C PRO A 652 17.19 0.09 25.78
N MET A 653 17.10 -1.03 25.09
CA MET A 653 17.93 -2.21 25.42
C MET A 653 19.38 -1.96 24.98
N PRO A 654 20.37 -2.70 25.50
CA PRO A 654 21.74 -2.64 24.99
C PRO A 654 21.77 -2.85 23.48
N PRO A 655 22.63 -2.11 22.74
CA PRO A 655 22.77 -2.28 21.30
C PRO A 655 23.19 -3.73 20.96
N LEU A 656 22.67 -4.24 19.87
CA LEU A 656 23.01 -5.55 19.35
C LEU A 656 23.54 -5.44 17.92
N PRO A 657 24.42 -6.36 17.46
CA PRO A 657 24.79 -6.46 16.07
C PRO A 657 23.55 -6.62 15.19
N TYR A 658 23.51 -5.99 14.02
CA TYR A 658 22.38 -6.12 13.09
C TYR A 658 22.05 -7.59 12.78
N SER A 659 23.09 -8.44 12.69
CA SER A 659 22.90 -9.90 12.49
C SER A 659 22.08 -10.57 13.58
N ASP A 660 21.98 -10.03 14.79
CA ASP A 660 21.26 -10.61 15.91
C ASP A 660 19.82 -10.11 16.00
N LEU A 661 19.46 -9.07 15.25
CA LEU A 661 18.12 -8.49 15.21
C LEU A 661 17.03 -9.53 14.89
N PRO A 662 17.16 -10.40 13.86
CA PRO A 662 16.16 -11.43 13.57
C PRO A 662 15.87 -12.36 14.76
N LYS A 663 16.91 -12.80 15.46
CA LYS A 663 16.77 -13.65 16.65
C LYS A 663 16.07 -12.92 17.81
N ALA A 664 16.45 -11.67 18.05
CA ALA A 664 15.85 -10.86 19.10
C ALA A 664 14.33 -10.66 18.85
N LEU A 665 13.93 -10.32 17.63
CA LEU A 665 12.52 -10.12 17.27
C LEU A 665 11.74 -11.43 17.31
N ALA A 666 12.26 -12.52 16.74
CA ALA A 666 11.63 -13.83 16.76
C ALA A 666 11.44 -14.42 18.18
N THR A 667 12.27 -13.97 19.14
CA THR A 667 12.12 -14.32 20.57
C THR A 667 11.26 -13.32 21.36
N GLY A 668 10.64 -12.34 20.68
CA GLY A 668 9.70 -11.40 21.30
C GLY A 668 10.31 -10.16 21.94
N LYS A 669 11.60 -9.89 21.76
CA LYS A 669 12.23 -8.66 22.23
C LYS A 669 11.77 -7.43 21.43
N GLY A 670 11.88 -6.25 22.02
CA GLY A 670 11.55 -4.97 21.37
C GLY A 670 10.07 -4.57 21.42
N ARG A 671 9.23 -5.30 22.14
CA ARG A 671 7.78 -5.12 22.16
C ARG A 671 7.34 -4.17 23.26
N ILE A 672 6.67 -3.09 22.87
CA ILE A 672 5.94 -2.19 23.77
C ILE A 672 4.46 -2.59 23.72
N PRO A 673 3.88 -3.11 24.82
CA PRO A 673 2.50 -3.57 24.84
C PRO A 673 1.51 -2.41 24.69
N GLY A 674 0.31 -2.69 24.15
CA GLY A 674 -0.76 -1.72 24.06
C GLY A 674 -1.25 -1.26 25.43
N GLY A 675 -1.59 0.03 25.54
CA GLY A 675 -2.09 0.68 26.75
C GLY A 675 -2.10 2.20 26.64
N LYS A 676 -2.65 2.88 27.63
CA LYS A 676 -2.77 4.35 27.62
C LYS A 676 -1.44 5.10 27.53
N ASN A 677 -0.33 4.47 27.91
CA ASN A 677 1.00 5.09 27.93
C ASN A 677 1.93 4.60 26.79
N GLN A 678 1.40 3.85 25.82
CA GLN A 678 2.21 3.28 24.74
C GLN A 678 2.96 4.34 23.93
N GLU A 679 2.29 5.44 23.59
CA GLU A 679 2.90 6.54 22.82
C GLU A 679 4.03 7.21 23.58
N GLY A 680 3.85 7.46 24.90
CA GLY A 680 4.90 7.98 25.77
C GLY A 680 6.12 7.04 25.90
N GLN A 681 5.90 5.73 25.89
CA GLN A 681 6.97 4.73 25.91
C GLN A 681 7.74 4.71 24.58
N VAL A 682 7.04 4.79 23.43
CA VAL A 682 7.68 4.93 22.11
C VAL A 682 8.49 6.23 22.04
N ALA A 683 7.92 7.33 22.51
CA ALA A 683 8.58 8.62 22.52
C ALA A 683 9.86 8.62 23.38
N ARG A 684 9.81 8.00 24.57
CA ARG A 684 10.98 7.83 25.44
C ARG A 684 12.10 7.08 24.73
N PHE A 685 11.76 5.99 24.07
CA PHE A 685 12.74 5.21 23.31
C PHE A 685 13.39 6.04 22.20
N LEU A 686 12.58 6.76 21.41
CA LEU A 686 13.07 7.59 20.31
C LEU A 686 13.98 8.72 20.81
N THR A 687 13.59 9.43 21.87
CA THR A 687 14.39 10.51 22.46
C THR A 687 15.75 10.00 22.93
N ASN A 688 15.78 8.84 23.60
CA ASN A 688 17.04 8.23 24.01
C ASN A 688 17.89 7.78 22.81
N ALA A 689 17.25 7.19 21.79
CA ALA A 689 17.96 6.75 20.58
C ALA A 689 18.57 7.94 19.79
N LEU A 690 17.86 9.08 19.73
CA LEU A 690 18.38 10.31 19.16
C LEU A 690 19.53 10.90 19.99
N GLY A 691 19.52 10.72 21.31
CA GLY A 691 20.56 11.22 22.23
C GLY A 691 21.87 10.42 22.18
N VAL A 692 21.86 9.15 21.72
CA VAL A 692 23.09 8.35 21.61
C VAL A 692 24.05 9.03 20.62
N GLY A 693 25.26 9.32 21.07
CA GLY A 693 26.28 10.00 20.25
C GLY A 693 26.07 11.51 20.11
N HIS A 694 25.30 12.12 20.99
CA HIS A 694 24.96 13.56 20.96
C HIS A 694 26.18 14.47 20.84
N ASP A 695 27.27 14.15 21.55
CA ASP A 695 28.45 15.01 21.64
C ASP A 695 29.63 14.57 20.78
N THR A 696 29.53 13.50 19.99
CA THR A 696 30.74 12.85 19.46
C THR A 696 30.78 12.62 17.96
N HIS A 697 29.63 12.53 17.26
CA HIS A 697 29.63 12.11 15.85
C HIS A 697 28.59 12.88 15.01
N ASP A 698 29.03 13.21 13.79
CA ASP A 698 28.12 13.64 12.74
C ASP A 698 27.22 12.48 12.31
N ARG A 699 25.91 12.69 12.32
CA ARG A 699 24.93 11.66 12.05
C ARG A 699 23.70 12.19 11.32
N VAL A 700 23.13 11.35 10.46
CA VAL A 700 21.87 11.64 9.76
C VAL A 700 20.83 10.57 10.06
N VAL A 701 19.67 11.00 10.52
CA VAL A 701 18.50 10.16 10.83
C VAL A 701 17.51 10.22 9.69
N PHE A 702 17.18 9.06 9.13
CA PHE A 702 16.10 8.89 8.17
C PHE A 702 14.86 8.38 8.89
N VAL A 703 13.75 9.10 8.77
CA VAL A 703 12.48 8.75 9.42
C VAL A 703 11.33 8.77 8.42
N ARG A 704 10.51 7.71 8.43
CA ARG A 704 9.28 7.65 7.66
C ARG A 704 8.17 8.39 8.39
N SER A 705 7.57 9.41 7.75
CA SER A 705 6.53 10.25 8.35
C SER A 705 5.34 9.44 8.86
N SER A 706 4.78 8.54 8.04
CA SER A 706 3.58 7.76 8.39
C SER A 706 3.75 6.83 9.59
N SER A 707 4.99 6.48 9.95
CA SER A 707 5.24 5.62 11.11
C SER A 707 4.98 6.33 12.45
N PHE A 708 5.26 7.61 12.53
CA PHE A 708 5.32 8.34 13.82
C PHE A 708 4.46 9.61 13.92
N ARG A 709 4.11 10.26 12.80
CA ARG A 709 3.44 11.57 12.80
C ARG A 709 2.11 11.66 13.56
N THR A 710 1.47 10.52 13.81
CA THR A 710 0.24 10.41 14.59
C THR A 710 0.42 9.54 15.83
N ARG A 711 1.69 9.24 16.21
CA ARG A 711 2.00 8.26 17.26
C ARG A 711 3.34 8.55 17.91
N GLY A 712 3.34 9.52 18.78
CA GLY A 712 4.49 9.82 19.60
C GLY A 712 5.50 10.78 19.00
N TRP A 713 5.32 11.27 17.75
CA TRP A 713 6.16 12.34 17.21
C TRP A 713 5.40 13.26 16.25
N ASP A 714 4.47 14.04 16.79
CA ASP A 714 3.62 14.97 16.06
C ASP A 714 4.38 16.02 15.25
N TRP A 715 5.59 16.35 15.68
CA TRP A 715 6.47 17.26 14.97
C TRP A 715 6.71 16.88 13.50
N LEU A 716 6.59 15.61 13.13
CA LEU A 716 6.73 15.15 11.74
C LEU A 716 5.54 15.50 10.83
N GLN A 717 4.47 16.08 11.36
CA GLN A 717 3.35 16.59 10.54
C GLN A 717 3.74 17.90 9.86
N ASP A 718 3.30 18.10 8.61
CA ASP A 718 3.62 19.30 7.82
C ASP A 718 3.27 20.60 8.55
N LYS A 719 2.17 20.59 9.30
CA LYS A 719 1.70 21.74 10.09
C LYS A 719 2.63 22.14 11.24
N HIS A 720 3.49 21.23 11.73
CA HIS A 720 4.36 21.43 12.88
C HIS A 720 5.85 21.54 12.53
N ILE A 721 6.21 21.25 11.29
CA ILE A 721 7.60 21.32 10.84
C ILE A 721 8.02 22.77 10.64
N TYR A 722 9.09 23.15 11.34
CA TYR A 722 9.88 24.34 11.06
C TYR A 722 11.29 23.90 10.69
N PRO A 723 11.87 24.42 9.59
CA PRO A 723 13.26 24.12 9.25
C PRO A 723 14.20 24.40 10.40
N ASP A 724 15.06 23.44 10.71
CA ASP A 724 16.11 23.54 11.70
C ASP A 724 15.63 23.86 13.14
N ARG A 725 14.41 23.46 13.44
CA ARG A 725 13.82 23.53 14.78
C ARG A 725 13.31 22.15 15.18
N LEU A 726 13.97 21.53 16.13
CA LEU A 726 13.62 20.18 16.58
C LEU A 726 12.71 20.23 17.80
N ILE A 727 11.61 19.48 17.72
CA ILE A 727 10.80 19.14 18.90
C ILE A 727 10.94 17.64 19.10
N LEU A 728 11.33 17.24 20.31
CA LEU A 728 11.55 15.84 20.65
C LEU A 728 10.24 15.04 20.67
N PRO A 729 10.30 13.72 20.46
CA PRO A 729 9.13 12.86 20.52
C PRO A 729 8.38 12.93 21.85
N GLY A 730 7.06 12.71 21.83
CA GLY A 730 6.20 12.65 23.02
C GLY A 730 5.60 13.97 23.46
N ILE A 731 5.80 15.03 22.69
CA ILE A 731 5.20 16.34 22.95
C ILE A 731 3.99 16.51 22.02
N GLU A 732 2.82 16.65 22.60
CA GLU A 732 1.60 17.01 21.89
C GLU A 732 1.64 18.51 21.53
N LEU A 733 1.40 18.82 20.26
CA LEU A 733 1.57 20.18 19.74
C LEU A 733 0.25 20.94 19.51
N ASP A 734 -0.87 20.24 19.62
CA ASP A 734 -2.21 20.83 19.50
C ASP A 734 -2.77 21.30 20.87
N ASP A 735 -2.03 21.10 21.96
CA ASP A 735 -2.41 21.62 23.29
C ASP A 735 -2.06 23.10 23.38
N ALA A 736 -3.09 23.95 23.39
CA ALA A 736 -2.97 25.41 23.44
C ALA A 736 -2.33 25.95 24.73
N THR A 737 -2.05 25.11 25.72
CA THR A 737 -1.60 25.53 27.07
C THR A 737 -0.10 25.38 27.28
N ALA A 738 0.62 24.58 26.48
CA ALA A 738 2.06 24.34 26.62
C ALA A 738 2.83 24.79 25.38
N THR A 739 3.76 25.72 25.54
CA THR A 739 4.74 26.04 24.50
C THR A 739 5.85 24.98 24.54
N PRO A 740 5.96 24.12 23.53
CA PRO A 740 6.96 23.05 23.53
C PRO A 740 8.37 23.63 23.47
N ARG A 741 9.31 22.96 24.14
CA ARG A 741 10.73 23.31 24.00
C ARG A 741 11.19 22.96 22.58
N VAL A 742 11.67 23.98 21.88
CA VAL A 742 12.24 23.89 20.55
C VAL A 742 13.77 23.93 20.66
N PHE A 743 14.43 22.96 20.06
CA PHE A 743 15.87 22.86 20.03
C PHE A 743 16.44 23.37 18.70
N SER A 744 17.52 24.08 18.77
CA SER A 744 18.30 24.57 17.63
C SER A 744 19.40 23.56 17.24
N PRO A 745 20.00 23.67 16.03
CA PRO A 745 21.13 22.85 15.63
C PRO A 745 22.35 22.97 16.55
N GLN A 746 22.54 24.14 17.21
CA GLN A 746 23.62 24.36 18.16
C GLN A 746 23.46 23.54 19.46
N GLU A 747 22.21 23.28 19.86
CA GLU A 747 21.90 22.46 21.03
C GLU A 747 22.00 20.96 20.72
N TRP A 748 21.96 20.57 19.41
CA TRP A 748 22.10 19.22 18.93
C TRP A 748 23.20 19.15 17.84
N PRO A 749 24.46 19.41 18.20
CA PRO A 749 25.55 19.38 17.25
C PRO A 749 25.69 18.00 16.61
N GLY A 750 26.03 17.96 15.33
CA GLY A 750 26.22 16.72 14.60
C GLY A 750 24.93 16.00 14.17
N LEU A 751 23.75 16.34 14.69
CA LEU A 751 22.49 15.71 14.31
C LEU A 751 21.91 16.34 13.03
N ARG A 752 21.46 15.50 12.11
CA ARG A 752 20.61 15.86 10.96
C ARG A 752 19.42 14.91 10.90
N ILE A 753 18.26 15.40 10.46
CA ILE A 753 17.06 14.59 10.31
C ILE A 753 16.49 14.81 8.91
N VAL A 754 16.28 13.72 8.21
CA VAL A 754 15.66 13.67 6.88
C VAL A 754 14.36 12.88 6.98
N ARG A 755 13.24 13.56 6.81
CA ARG A 755 11.93 12.94 6.73
C ARG A 755 11.71 12.41 5.32
N VAL A 756 11.14 11.20 5.20
CA VAL A 756 10.72 10.63 3.92
C VAL A 756 9.25 10.25 3.93
N ARG A 757 8.58 10.43 2.79
CA ARG A 757 7.22 9.96 2.53
C ARG A 757 7.18 9.17 1.23
N GLU A 758 6.43 8.07 1.24
CA GLU A 758 6.09 7.32 0.04
C GLU A 758 4.58 7.33 -0.16
N ARG A 759 4.13 6.98 -1.35
CA ARG A 759 2.72 6.73 -1.60
C ARG A 759 2.30 5.42 -0.95
N SER A 760 1.66 5.49 0.19
CA SER A 760 1.07 4.36 0.91
C SER A 760 -0.26 4.82 1.51
N GLY A 761 -1.22 3.92 1.71
CA GLY A 761 -2.61 4.14 2.06
C GLY A 761 -3.02 5.35 2.93
N THR A 762 -2.11 5.96 3.66
CA THR A 762 -2.33 7.19 4.46
C THR A 762 -1.49 8.38 4.01
N ASP A 763 -0.46 8.17 3.18
CA ASP A 763 0.40 9.22 2.64
C ASP A 763 0.22 9.30 1.13
N GLU A 764 -0.33 10.40 0.65
CA GLU A 764 -0.58 10.64 -0.76
C GLU A 764 0.56 11.46 -1.37
N VAL A 765 1.62 10.78 -1.79
CA VAL A 765 2.66 11.39 -2.61
C VAL A 765 2.24 11.33 -4.08
N ALA A 766 2.23 12.47 -4.76
CA ALA A 766 1.88 12.56 -6.17
C ALA A 766 2.80 11.68 -7.04
N ARG A 767 2.28 11.17 -8.15
CA ARG A 767 3.11 10.50 -9.17
C ARG A 767 3.96 11.54 -9.89
N GLY A 768 5.16 11.15 -10.35
CA GLY A 768 6.04 12.02 -11.12
C GLY A 768 6.31 11.44 -12.51
N PHE A 769 6.18 12.27 -13.55
CA PHE A 769 6.40 11.90 -14.95
C PHE A 769 7.31 12.91 -15.65
N ALA A 770 7.92 12.50 -16.77
CA ALA A 770 8.75 13.38 -17.59
C ALA A 770 7.92 14.57 -18.15
N ALA A 771 8.47 15.77 -18.05
CA ALA A 771 7.78 17.00 -18.48
C ALA A 771 8.42 17.69 -19.70
N ASP A 772 9.67 17.39 -20.02
CA ASP A 772 10.48 18.10 -21.01
C ASP A 772 10.49 17.47 -22.44
N HIS A 773 9.55 16.57 -22.72
CA HIS A 773 9.42 15.92 -24.02
C HIS A 773 7.98 15.88 -24.49
N GLU A 774 7.78 16.22 -25.75
CA GLU A 774 6.49 16.16 -26.44
C GLU A 774 5.90 14.74 -26.47
N THR A 775 6.76 13.74 -26.41
CA THR A 775 6.33 12.36 -26.32
C THR A 775 6.53 11.84 -24.89
N THR A 776 5.45 11.52 -24.25
CA THR A 776 5.34 10.91 -22.91
C THR A 776 6.04 9.56 -22.78
N SER A 777 6.94 9.26 -23.66
CA SER A 777 7.67 8.02 -23.80
C SER A 777 9.02 8.04 -23.07
N VAL A 778 9.35 9.12 -22.38
CA VAL A 778 10.66 9.32 -21.79
C VAL A 778 10.73 8.69 -20.41
N ARG A 779 11.82 7.98 -20.18
CA ARG A 779 12.13 7.41 -18.89
C ARG A 779 12.50 8.50 -17.90
N ILE A 780 11.88 8.47 -16.73
CA ILE A 780 12.21 9.37 -15.63
C ILE A 780 12.90 8.61 -14.51
N SER A 781 14.05 9.12 -14.06
CA SER A 781 14.72 8.64 -12.84
C SER A 781 15.70 9.70 -12.38
N GLY A 782 15.90 9.84 -11.10
CA GLY A 782 16.82 10.82 -10.51
C GLY A 782 16.24 11.49 -9.29
N LEU A 783 16.89 12.55 -8.86
CA LEU A 783 16.43 13.45 -7.81
C LEU A 783 15.94 14.75 -8.46
N PHE A 784 14.77 15.21 -8.03
CA PHE A 784 14.13 16.42 -8.55
C PHE A 784 13.78 17.34 -7.39
N GLN A 785 14.06 18.63 -7.54
CA GLN A 785 13.80 19.64 -6.54
C GLN A 785 12.44 20.29 -6.81
N PHE A 786 11.59 20.33 -5.80
CA PHE A 786 10.30 21.02 -5.82
C PHE A 786 10.39 22.41 -5.15
N SER A 787 11.05 22.47 -4.00
CA SER A 787 11.32 23.70 -3.27
C SER A 787 12.69 23.63 -2.62
N ASP A 788 13.08 24.63 -1.85
CA ASP A 788 14.41 24.68 -1.20
C ASP A 788 14.72 23.42 -0.37
N ARG A 789 13.70 22.76 0.20
CA ARG A 789 13.86 21.59 1.07
C ARG A 789 13.03 20.37 0.69
N VAL A 790 12.18 20.47 -0.33
CA VAL A 790 11.36 19.34 -0.78
C VAL A 790 11.90 18.78 -2.08
N PHE A 791 12.21 17.49 -2.05
CA PHE A 791 12.78 16.78 -3.19
C PHE A 791 12.00 15.49 -3.45
N TYR A 792 11.98 15.08 -4.72
CA TYR A 792 11.39 13.80 -5.13
C TYR A 792 12.44 12.92 -5.79
N SER A 793 12.61 11.71 -5.26
CA SER A 793 13.56 10.73 -5.80
C SER A 793 12.82 9.62 -6.53
N ILE A 794 13.15 9.39 -7.82
CA ILE A 794 12.63 8.29 -8.63
C ILE A 794 13.76 7.34 -9.01
N ASN A 795 13.60 6.07 -8.66
CA ASN A 795 14.57 5.04 -9.03
C ASN A 795 14.34 4.53 -10.46
N PRO A 796 15.42 4.19 -11.19
CA PRO A 796 15.29 3.49 -12.45
C PRO A 796 14.63 2.12 -12.22
N ARG A 797 13.78 1.70 -13.15
CA ARG A 797 13.24 0.33 -13.18
C ARG A 797 14.05 -0.52 -14.15
N SER A 798 14.11 -1.83 -13.90
CA SER A 798 14.69 -2.77 -14.85
C SER A 798 13.96 -2.71 -16.20
N ASP A 799 14.65 -3.03 -17.29
CA ASP A 799 14.07 -2.99 -18.64
C ASP A 799 12.83 -3.90 -18.77
N GLN A 800 12.77 -5.00 -18.01
CA GLN A 800 11.63 -5.92 -17.99
C GLN A 800 10.37 -5.33 -17.34
N MET A 801 10.53 -4.32 -16.46
CA MET A 801 9.45 -3.66 -15.73
C MET A 801 9.06 -2.30 -16.34
N GLN A 802 9.59 -1.94 -17.49
CA GLN A 802 9.30 -0.66 -18.13
C GLN A 802 8.12 -0.78 -19.08
N THR A 803 7.22 0.21 -18.99
CA THR A 803 6.15 0.36 -19.97
C THR A 803 6.75 0.75 -21.32
N PRO A 804 6.30 0.15 -22.44
CA PRO A 804 6.74 0.55 -23.76
C PRO A 804 6.52 2.05 -24.00
N LEU A 805 7.50 2.68 -24.64
CA LEU A 805 7.42 4.09 -25.00
C LEU A 805 6.21 4.34 -25.91
N GLY A 806 5.44 5.40 -25.66
CA GLY A 806 4.24 5.76 -26.42
C GLY A 806 3.02 4.86 -26.18
N ALA A 807 3.11 3.89 -25.26
CA ALA A 807 1.95 3.08 -24.90
C ALA A 807 0.87 3.93 -24.25
N THR A 808 -0.40 3.70 -24.63
CA THR A 808 -1.58 4.29 -24.04
C THR A 808 -2.65 3.23 -23.83
N LYS A 809 -3.52 3.43 -22.82
CA LYS A 809 -4.75 2.65 -22.62
C LYS A 809 -6.00 3.44 -23.01
N LEU A 810 -5.85 4.71 -23.38
CA LEU A 810 -6.93 5.64 -23.75
C LEU A 810 -7.16 5.76 -25.25
N ASP A 811 -6.46 4.98 -26.07
CA ASP A 811 -6.62 4.93 -27.52
C ASP A 811 -8.05 4.49 -27.94
N PRO A 812 -8.54 4.92 -29.14
CA PRO A 812 -9.80 4.42 -29.72
C PRO A 812 -9.98 2.89 -29.69
N ASP A 813 -8.90 2.14 -29.90
CA ASP A 813 -8.86 0.66 -29.72
C ASP A 813 -8.54 0.27 -28.29
N ILE A 814 -9.37 0.69 -27.36
CA ILE A 814 -9.22 0.47 -25.92
C ILE A 814 -9.00 -1.00 -25.56
N LEU A 815 -9.69 -1.91 -26.23
CA LEU A 815 -9.68 -3.36 -25.98
C LEU A 815 -8.26 -3.95 -26.02
N SER A 816 -7.45 -3.57 -27.03
CA SER A 816 -6.07 -4.09 -27.15
C SER A 816 -5.12 -3.45 -26.13
N ASN A 817 -5.42 -2.26 -25.64
CA ASN A 817 -4.52 -1.45 -24.82
C ASN A 817 -4.66 -1.72 -23.30
N PHE A 818 -5.86 -2.07 -22.81
CA PHE A 818 -6.04 -2.42 -21.40
C PHE A 818 -5.30 -3.69 -20.97
N THR A 819 -4.95 -4.57 -21.89
CA THR A 819 -4.13 -5.77 -21.61
C THR A 819 -2.66 -5.45 -21.37
N ARG A 820 -2.18 -4.24 -21.68
CA ARG A 820 -0.79 -3.84 -21.47
C ARG A 820 -0.49 -3.63 -19.98
N GLN A 821 0.69 -4.08 -19.56
CA GLN A 821 1.15 -3.89 -18.20
C GLN A 821 1.51 -2.42 -17.97
N ALA A 822 0.99 -1.85 -16.89
CA ALA A 822 1.36 -0.51 -16.43
C ALA A 822 2.57 -0.56 -15.51
N ALA A 823 3.54 0.31 -15.74
CA ALA A 823 4.74 0.47 -14.90
C ALA A 823 4.97 1.96 -14.63
N ASN A 824 4.24 2.49 -13.64
CA ASN A 824 4.32 3.89 -13.25
C ASN A 824 5.51 4.16 -12.32
N PRO A 825 6.18 5.31 -12.43
CA PRO A 825 7.19 5.74 -11.48
C PRO A 825 6.60 5.85 -10.07
N ARG A 826 7.42 5.51 -9.06
CA ARG A 826 7.08 5.68 -7.64
C ARG A 826 8.06 6.67 -7.02
N PRO A 827 7.69 7.95 -6.88
CA PRO A 827 8.53 8.92 -6.22
C PRO A 827 8.57 8.69 -4.71
N LEU A 828 9.72 8.97 -4.11
CA LEU A 828 9.89 9.15 -2.68
C LEU A 828 10.07 10.64 -2.43
N GLU A 829 9.22 11.24 -1.62
CA GLU A 829 9.42 12.60 -1.12
C GLU A 829 10.50 12.57 -0.04
N ILE A 830 11.46 13.46 -0.14
CA ILE A 830 12.59 13.62 0.77
C ILE A 830 12.57 15.06 1.28
N TYR A 831 12.54 15.21 2.59
CA TYR A 831 12.53 16.51 3.24
C TYR A 831 13.60 16.56 4.33
N PRO A 832 14.79 17.20 4.09
CA PRO A 832 15.80 17.50 5.10
C PRO A 832 15.24 18.53 6.09
N VAL A 833 14.69 18.05 7.21
CA VAL A 833 13.90 18.88 8.15
C VAL A 833 14.77 19.59 9.18
N PHE A 834 15.87 18.95 9.63
CA PHE A 834 16.77 19.50 10.64
C PHE A 834 18.21 19.31 10.19
N LEU A 835 18.89 20.40 9.95
CA LEU A 835 20.25 20.46 9.41
C LEU A 835 21.13 21.40 10.24
N GLN A 836 22.43 21.27 10.12
CA GLN A 836 23.38 22.21 10.72
C GLN A 836 23.47 23.50 9.88
N PRO A 837 23.89 24.64 10.43
CA PRO A 837 23.78 25.97 9.77
C PRO A 837 24.52 26.11 8.42
N LYS A 838 25.46 25.22 8.13
CA LYS A 838 26.25 25.24 6.87
C LYS A 838 25.87 24.13 5.92
N ASP A 839 24.91 23.30 6.29
CA ASP A 839 24.48 22.15 5.50
C ASP A 839 23.63 22.60 4.32
N ASP A 840 23.85 21.96 3.16
CA ASP A 840 23.02 22.13 1.96
C ASP A 840 21.90 21.06 1.93
N PRO A 841 20.62 21.43 1.94
CA PRO A 841 19.51 20.48 1.84
C PRO A 841 19.59 19.55 0.63
N ALA A 842 20.06 20.06 -0.53
CA ALA A 842 20.20 19.27 -1.75
C ALA A 842 21.26 18.17 -1.60
N ALA A 843 22.31 18.40 -0.83
CA ALA A 843 23.34 17.40 -0.56
C ALA A 843 22.76 16.21 0.26
N TYR A 844 21.97 16.51 1.30
CA TYR A 844 21.31 15.47 2.12
C TYR A 844 20.20 14.74 1.37
N ALA A 845 19.43 15.43 0.52
CA ALA A 845 18.49 14.78 -0.37
C ALA A 845 19.18 13.87 -1.40
N THR A 846 20.35 14.28 -1.89
CA THR A 846 21.20 13.48 -2.77
C THR A 846 21.73 12.24 -2.05
N LEU A 847 22.17 12.37 -0.80
CA LEU A 847 22.57 11.24 0.04
C LEU A 847 21.40 10.26 0.22
N ALA A 848 20.22 10.74 0.64
CA ALA A 848 19.02 9.90 0.80
C ALA A 848 18.65 9.15 -0.50
N SER A 849 18.67 9.85 -1.64
CA SER A 849 18.41 9.25 -2.95
C SER A 849 19.48 8.24 -3.35
N GLY A 850 20.75 8.50 -3.00
CA GLY A 850 21.86 7.60 -3.24
C GLY A 850 21.80 6.31 -2.42
N LEU A 851 21.44 6.42 -1.14
CA LEU A 851 21.26 5.29 -0.22
C LEU A 851 20.13 4.33 -0.65
N ARG A 852 19.21 4.71 -1.53
CA ARG A 852 18.23 3.83 -2.17
C ARG A 852 18.85 2.91 -3.24
N ARG A 853 20.09 3.14 -3.65
CA ARG A 853 20.79 2.44 -4.73
C ARG A 853 22.04 1.69 -4.23
N THR A 854 22.07 1.35 -2.97
CA THR A 854 23.18 0.65 -2.32
C THR A 854 23.25 -0.85 -2.64
N TYR A 855 22.44 -1.35 -3.58
CA TYR A 855 22.40 -2.76 -3.95
C TYR A 855 22.29 -3.71 -2.75
N LEU A 856 21.51 -3.30 -1.73
CA LEU A 856 21.09 -4.21 -0.65
C LEU A 856 20.35 -5.43 -1.20
N HIS A 857 19.79 -5.29 -2.40
CA HIS A 857 19.22 -6.35 -3.21
C HIS A 857 19.88 -6.31 -4.59
N THR A 858 20.12 -7.46 -5.18
CA THR A 858 20.74 -7.58 -6.50
C THR A 858 19.99 -6.77 -7.55
N GLU A 859 20.67 -5.81 -8.17
CA GLU A 859 20.22 -4.98 -9.30
C GLU A 859 18.96 -4.10 -9.06
N GLN A 860 18.41 -4.06 -7.85
CA GLN A 860 17.20 -3.28 -7.56
C GLN A 860 17.46 -2.18 -6.54
N ALA A 861 17.01 -0.98 -6.86
CA ALA A 861 16.97 0.10 -5.89
C ALA A 861 15.81 -0.12 -4.91
N THR A 862 16.04 0.21 -3.64
CA THR A 862 15.06 0.11 -2.56
C THR A 862 14.07 1.28 -2.57
N VAL A 863 12.91 1.14 -1.94
CA VAL A 863 11.96 2.24 -1.77
C VAL A 863 12.56 3.30 -0.85
N PHE A 864 13.11 2.88 0.28
CA PHE A 864 13.70 3.75 1.29
C PHE A 864 15.22 3.79 1.24
N PRO A 865 15.88 4.81 1.83
CA PRO A 865 17.31 4.80 2.12
C PRO A 865 17.72 3.56 2.89
N ALA A 866 18.92 3.06 2.66
CA ALA A 866 19.41 1.78 3.19
C ALA A 866 19.13 1.55 4.70
N PRO A 867 19.47 2.47 5.64
CA PRO A 867 19.22 2.20 7.06
C PRO A 867 17.74 2.06 7.39
N LEU A 868 16.89 2.83 6.73
CA LEU A 868 15.44 2.78 6.92
C LEU A 868 14.83 1.52 6.30
N HIS A 869 15.34 1.09 5.13
CA HIS A 869 14.94 -0.16 4.48
C HIS A 869 15.31 -1.39 5.31
N LEU A 870 16.47 -1.39 5.96
CA LEU A 870 16.86 -2.48 6.87
C LEU A 870 15.91 -2.56 8.08
N CYS A 871 15.43 -1.43 8.59
CA CYS A 871 14.37 -1.42 9.62
C CYS A 871 13.05 -2.01 9.09
N GLU A 872 12.65 -1.69 7.86
CA GLU A 872 11.44 -2.23 7.22
C GLU A 872 11.49 -3.76 7.11
N LEU A 873 12.63 -4.31 6.69
CA LEU A 873 12.84 -5.76 6.54
C LEU A 873 12.71 -6.56 7.85
N ALA A 874 12.80 -5.91 8.99
CA ALA A 874 12.62 -6.54 10.30
C ALA A 874 11.19 -7.11 10.49
N ASP A 875 10.20 -6.63 9.72
CA ASP A 875 8.81 -7.13 9.70
C ASP A 875 8.72 -8.64 9.42
N GLU A 876 9.67 -9.19 8.68
CA GLU A 876 9.71 -10.61 8.34
C GLU A 876 9.85 -11.54 9.56
N TYR A 877 10.19 -11.01 10.73
CA TYR A 877 10.45 -11.76 11.98
C TYR A 877 9.48 -11.44 13.12
N LEU A 878 8.45 -10.61 12.85
CA LEU A 878 7.48 -10.12 13.86
C LEU A 878 6.21 -10.95 14.02
#